data_27480ec9ef35d8f4b91cc500462b2c9f
#
_entry.id   27480ec9ef35d8f4b91cc500462b2c9f
#
_cell.length_a   1.000
_cell.length_b   1.000
_cell.length_c   1.000
_cell.angle_alpha   90.00
_cell.angle_beta   90.00
_cell.angle_gamma   90.00
#
_symmetry.space_group_name_H-M   'P 1'
#
loop_
_entity.id
_entity.type
_entity.pdbx_description
1 polymer ?
#
loop_
_entity_poly.entity_id
_entity_poly.type
_entity_poly.pdbx_seq_one_letter_code
_entity_poly.pdbx_strand_id
1 'polypeptide(L)'
;MSQNDQLTIILQNAMNNDQSIRKQAEDQITALINQNFGQFLIELSKKISTENEKKEVRQISATIIKNMINKLKSTEDWFKLNEEIKKAIKENVLSTLASNDVDIRKAAALALAGICKIEIPRGQWLNIFDILSNTSQNKDINIQLSSLTALEYIYEELEEDKIPNEIVAKLLNTYYSILSGENINPQLAINTLKSIFKFLPFISDFIDDPKARANFYGLIEKYVRDNDERIRKVSLEIFNEISRIYYDSLQDYIEKIFDFSLPIIEKDGESNRILCIEIWWTLGNEEDNRLNVLNNDKKPSHNFLQRYHESLGEVCLKYIVTDNYDNEEYSLSGACFNLISIMSRCCQYNFMKNMINYIGVNINDPSEKIKYSALNVFRAIISTIHKSAFYPIVKDSLGIVSEVLLENKCPLHFKKLCAHIMKSITKNFGEELYNDTIYFDKIIDLYLNLFKVSTKEVLYILLVSLNNLCKVVEWRENDKTNILSKHMQSLCEPLITLCQTESLFDPENNIISISFFVLGTLGERSALDVKNQMCALFKILTEMFQKTLKSSTKQDICYAYQEYLASCLTGFLTTGMADKDSAAILLKDLINSFEIRKDLYDEGITLMGCISLYTKQDFNVVMDLISPYLIKGLSSTDSPSICKTSILCLSDIIRGLESQNKYVNVYLPYVMNILSNNNIDRNLKSYCFNIISDIFINCPEEAFKFFPDIMKVIGSAMEATQIKFNENSDQDTCNHYIDLREHILETLTCIFAAVKEINKVDKFVPYVNGIMKYINTIGNDFACSVEIMKQGLFLISDFCISYKGEIKPLLDTDLIQKMISKVENDKVESKDPTTKDGIAWAKQNISVIFSNN
;
A
#
# COMPACT_ATOMS: atom_id res chain seq x y z
N MET A 1 -1.72 -16.44 52.11
CA MET A 1 -2.15 -15.50 51.04
C MET A 1 -3.36 -16.12 50.36
N SER A 2 -4.43 -15.38 50.22
CA SER A 2 -5.55 -15.85 49.42
C SER A 2 -5.14 -15.93 47.92
N GLN A 3 -5.78 -16.80 47.17
CA GLN A 3 -5.54 -16.93 45.72
C GLN A 3 -5.72 -15.58 44.98
N ASN A 4 -6.61 -14.73 45.54
CA ASN A 4 -6.91 -13.40 45.09
C ASN A 4 -5.74 -12.39 45.30
N ASP A 5 -4.99 -12.52 46.40
CA ASP A 5 -3.80 -11.70 46.70
C ASP A 5 -2.66 -12.07 45.78
N GLN A 6 -2.54 -13.35 45.42
CA GLN A 6 -1.49 -13.87 44.55
C GLN A 6 -1.65 -13.35 43.13
N LEU A 7 -2.87 -13.32 42.59
CA LEU A 7 -3.15 -12.75 41.25
C LEU A 7 -2.85 -11.26 41.23
N THR A 8 -3.20 -10.48 42.24
CA THR A 8 -2.88 -9.04 42.31
C THR A 8 -1.38 -8.79 42.20
N ILE A 9 -0.55 -9.61 42.89
CA ILE A 9 0.91 -9.47 42.83
C ILE A 9 1.44 -9.80 41.44
N ILE A 10 0.94 -10.86 40.81
CA ILE A 10 1.34 -11.22 39.43
C ILE A 10 1.02 -10.08 38.48
N LEU A 11 -0.18 -9.50 38.54
CA LEU A 11 -0.62 -8.39 37.70
C LEU A 11 0.22 -7.11 37.90
N GLN A 12 0.60 -6.83 39.19
CA GLN A 12 1.51 -5.70 39.47
C GLN A 12 2.91 -5.94 38.93
N ASN A 13 3.44 -7.16 39.03
CA ASN A 13 4.74 -7.53 38.47
C ASN A 13 4.78 -7.48 36.96
N ALA A 14 3.69 -7.73 36.29
CA ALA A 14 3.58 -7.61 34.83
C ALA A 14 3.74 -6.14 34.33
N MET A 15 3.57 -5.16 35.21
CA MET A 15 3.82 -3.73 34.93
C MET A 15 5.14 -3.23 35.50
N ASN A 16 6.00 -4.09 36.01
CA ASN A 16 7.25 -3.67 36.62
C ASN A 16 8.25 -3.12 35.57
N ASN A 17 9.04 -2.12 35.93
CA ASN A 17 10.08 -1.56 35.07
C ASN A 17 11.22 -2.55 34.82
N ASP A 18 11.46 -3.49 35.72
CA ASP A 18 12.46 -4.55 35.57
C ASP A 18 11.95 -5.62 34.58
N GLN A 19 12.70 -5.81 33.49
CA GLN A 19 12.35 -6.74 32.42
C GLN A 19 12.28 -8.20 32.91
N SER A 20 13.12 -8.60 33.86
CA SER A 20 13.15 -9.98 34.38
C SER A 20 11.92 -10.28 35.21
N ILE A 21 11.48 -9.34 36.08
CA ILE A 21 10.26 -9.46 36.89
C ILE A 21 9.02 -9.48 35.98
N ARG A 22 8.99 -8.58 34.99
CA ARG A 22 7.89 -8.54 34.00
C ARG A 22 7.76 -9.85 33.25
N LYS A 23 8.87 -10.38 32.73
CA LYS A 23 8.87 -11.65 31.98
C LYS A 23 8.40 -12.81 32.84
N GLN A 24 8.85 -12.91 34.12
CA GLN A 24 8.38 -13.94 35.04
C GLN A 24 6.87 -13.84 35.27
N ALA A 25 6.32 -12.65 35.41
CA ALA A 25 4.89 -12.42 35.56
C ALA A 25 4.10 -12.80 34.31
N GLU A 26 4.61 -12.49 33.13
CA GLU A 26 4.03 -12.88 31.83
C GLU A 26 4.00 -14.41 31.66
N ASP A 27 5.07 -15.12 32.09
CA ASP A 27 5.13 -16.57 32.08
C ASP A 27 4.11 -17.17 33.04
N GLN A 28 3.92 -16.56 34.24
CA GLN A 28 2.92 -16.98 35.21
C GLN A 28 1.49 -16.75 34.69
N ILE A 29 1.23 -15.60 34.03
CA ILE A 29 -0.06 -15.31 33.37
C ILE A 29 -0.33 -16.37 32.31
N THR A 30 0.64 -16.70 31.49
CA THR A 30 0.52 -17.73 30.46
C THR A 30 0.22 -19.10 31.05
N ALA A 31 0.84 -19.46 32.17
CA ALA A 31 0.55 -20.71 32.90
C ALA A 31 -0.87 -20.75 33.42
N LEU A 32 -1.37 -19.64 34.01
CA LEU A 32 -2.76 -19.54 34.50
C LEU A 32 -3.79 -19.66 33.37
N ILE A 33 -3.51 -19.05 32.23
CA ILE A 33 -4.34 -19.18 31.03
C ILE A 33 -4.45 -20.65 30.59
N ASN A 34 -3.31 -21.34 30.51
CA ASN A 34 -3.26 -22.74 30.08
C ASN A 34 -3.89 -23.70 31.09
N GLN A 35 -3.89 -23.35 32.38
CA GLN A 35 -4.47 -24.16 33.41
C GLN A 35 -6.01 -24.13 33.41
N ASN A 36 -6.62 -22.94 33.38
CA ASN A 36 -8.07 -22.77 33.28
C ASN A 36 -8.43 -21.39 32.75
N PHE A 37 -8.59 -21.31 31.43
CA PHE A 37 -8.90 -20.08 30.68
C PHE A 37 -10.16 -19.36 31.22
N GLY A 38 -11.27 -20.08 31.44
CA GLY A 38 -12.53 -19.48 31.89
C GLY A 38 -12.47 -18.92 33.28
N GLN A 39 -11.88 -19.67 34.21
CA GLN A 39 -11.73 -19.21 35.58
C GLN A 39 -10.82 -17.99 35.68
N PHE A 40 -9.74 -17.97 34.92
CA PHE A 40 -8.82 -16.84 34.90
C PHE A 40 -9.51 -15.57 34.39
N LEU A 41 -10.30 -15.66 33.32
CA LEU A 41 -11.09 -14.52 32.80
C LEU A 41 -12.12 -14.00 33.81
N ILE A 42 -12.80 -14.89 34.54
CA ILE A 42 -13.72 -14.49 35.62
C ILE A 42 -12.98 -13.71 36.72
N GLU A 43 -11.82 -14.19 37.14
CA GLU A 43 -11.03 -13.51 38.18
C GLU A 43 -10.54 -12.14 37.71
N LEU A 44 -10.06 -12.04 36.47
CA LEU A 44 -9.71 -10.75 35.89
C LEU A 44 -10.92 -9.79 35.79
N SER A 45 -12.07 -10.30 35.35
CA SER A 45 -13.28 -9.47 35.24
C SER A 45 -13.78 -8.98 36.63
N LYS A 46 -13.66 -9.81 37.69
CA LYS A 46 -13.90 -9.39 39.06
C LYS A 46 -12.91 -8.31 39.52
N LYS A 47 -11.63 -8.43 39.17
CA LYS A 47 -10.62 -7.40 39.47
C LYS A 47 -10.99 -6.04 38.86
N ILE A 48 -11.47 -6.03 37.62
CA ILE A 48 -11.88 -4.80 36.97
C ILE A 48 -13.07 -4.14 37.67
N SER A 49 -14.08 -4.94 38.06
CA SER A 49 -15.32 -4.44 38.67
C SER A 49 -15.20 -4.07 40.15
N THR A 50 -14.12 -4.48 40.84
CA THR A 50 -13.94 -4.22 42.27
C THR A 50 -13.41 -2.81 42.49
N GLU A 51 -14.25 -1.88 43.02
CA GLU A 51 -13.87 -0.48 43.23
C GLU A 51 -12.69 -0.25 44.16
N ASN A 52 -12.50 -1.13 45.19
CA ASN A 52 -11.41 -1.05 46.17
C ASN A 52 -10.09 -1.66 45.64
N GLU A 53 -10.05 -2.23 44.45
CA GLU A 53 -8.82 -2.75 43.85
C GLU A 53 -7.97 -1.58 43.30
N LYS A 54 -6.63 -1.77 43.24
CA LYS A 54 -5.72 -0.76 42.74
C LYS A 54 -6.01 -0.44 41.25
N LYS A 55 -5.94 0.85 40.90
CA LYS A 55 -6.23 1.33 39.55
C LYS A 55 -5.42 0.59 38.48
N GLU A 56 -4.12 0.42 38.71
CA GLU A 56 -3.21 -0.24 37.77
C GLU A 56 -3.61 -1.72 37.56
N VAL A 57 -4.02 -2.42 38.63
CA VAL A 57 -4.47 -3.82 38.54
C VAL A 57 -5.78 -3.92 37.75
N ARG A 58 -6.70 -2.98 37.95
CA ARG A 58 -7.95 -2.90 37.18
C ARG A 58 -7.67 -2.67 35.68
N GLN A 59 -6.78 -1.72 35.36
CA GLN A 59 -6.40 -1.41 33.96
C GLN A 59 -5.73 -2.59 33.27
N ILE A 60 -4.72 -3.20 33.89
CA ILE A 60 -4.02 -4.32 33.27
C ILE A 60 -4.94 -5.53 33.10
N SER A 61 -5.85 -5.77 34.04
CA SER A 61 -6.84 -6.85 33.93
C SER A 61 -7.73 -6.69 32.72
N ALA A 62 -8.20 -5.46 32.43
CA ALA A 62 -8.98 -5.14 31.22
C ALA A 62 -8.16 -5.35 29.93
N THR A 63 -6.91 -4.91 29.94
CA THR A 63 -5.99 -5.08 28.81
C THR A 63 -5.71 -6.55 28.52
N ILE A 64 -5.50 -7.35 29.56
CA ILE A 64 -5.28 -8.78 29.40
C ILE A 64 -6.53 -9.47 28.84
N ILE A 65 -7.74 -9.12 29.30
CA ILE A 65 -8.99 -9.66 28.74
C ILE A 65 -9.07 -9.37 27.26
N LYS A 66 -8.89 -8.10 26.82
CA LYS A 66 -8.90 -7.72 25.41
C LYS A 66 -7.90 -8.56 24.61
N ASN A 67 -6.64 -8.62 25.08
CA ASN A 67 -5.56 -9.27 24.35
C ASN A 67 -5.71 -10.80 24.28
N MET A 68 -6.25 -11.41 25.32
CA MET A 68 -6.50 -12.84 25.35
C MET A 68 -7.59 -13.24 24.37
N ILE A 69 -8.70 -12.53 24.37
CA ILE A 69 -9.86 -12.87 23.54
C ILE A 69 -9.52 -12.73 22.03
N ASN A 70 -8.66 -11.79 21.67
CA ASN A 70 -8.28 -11.52 20.27
C ASN A 70 -7.25 -12.52 19.68
N LYS A 71 -6.68 -13.45 20.45
CA LYS A 71 -5.79 -14.49 19.93
C LYS A 71 -6.60 -15.64 19.35
N LEU A 72 -6.24 -16.15 18.18
CA LEU A 72 -7.00 -17.18 17.44
C LEU A 72 -7.37 -18.40 18.31
N LYS A 73 -6.40 -18.98 19.02
CA LYS A 73 -6.63 -20.11 19.93
C LYS A 73 -7.58 -19.75 21.06
N SER A 74 -7.40 -18.58 21.66
CA SER A 74 -8.23 -18.12 22.77
C SER A 74 -9.65 -17.76 22.34
N THR A 75 -9.85 -17.36 21.10
CA THR A 75 -11.18 -17.15 20.51
C THR A 75 -11.97 -18.44 20.45
N GLU A 76 -11.35 -19.54 20.01
CA GLU A 76 -12.00 -20.86 20.04
C GLU A 76 -12.31 -21.33 21.45
N ASP A 77 -11.40 -21.10 22.40
CA ASP A 77 -11.61 -21.46 23.83
C ASP A 77 -12.70 -20.61 24.45
N TRP A 78 -12.89 -19.34 24.04
CA TRP A 78 -14.02 -18.52 24.48
C TRP A 78 -15.37 -19.16 24.10
N PHE A 79 -15.49 -19.65 22.85
CA PHE A 79 -16.75 -20.27 22.41
C PHE A 79 -17.03 -21.65 23.05
N LYS A 80 -16.02 -22.31 23.61
CA LYS A 80 -16.19 -23.54 24.42
C LYS A 80 -16.62 -23.27 25.85
N LEU A 81 -16.55 -22.02 26.35
CA LEU A 81 -16.94 -21.66 27.69
C LEU A 81 -18.46 -21.84 27.90
N ASN A 82 -18.84 -22.22 29.13
CA ASN A 82 -20.23 -22.24 29.58
C ASN A 82 -20.80 -20.79 29.49
N GLU A 83 -22.06 -20.68 29.12
CA GLU A 83 -22.77 -19.40 28.98
C GLU A 83 -22.86 -18.64 30.33
N GLU A 84 -22.92 -19.35 31.49
CA GLU A 84 -22.87 -18.71 32.79
C GLU A 84 -21.55 -17.99 33.06
N ILE A 85 -20.43 -18.59 32.63
CA ILE A 85 -19.10 -17.99 32.74
C ILE A 85 -19.02 -16.73 31.85
N LYS A 86 -19.42 -16.83 30.60
CA LYS A 86 -19.44 -15.68 29.66
C LYS A 86 -20.32 -14.55 30.19
N LYS A 87 -21.50 -14.89 30.69
CA LYS A 87 -22.44 -13.93 31.27
C LYS A 87 -21.81 -13.20 32.46
N ALA A 88 -21.18 -13.92 33.38
CA ALA A 88 -20.53 -13.31 34.56
C ALA A 88 -19.40 -12.35 34.14
N ILE A 89 -18.58 -12.71 33.15
CA ILE A 89 -17.52 -11.85 32.64
C ILE A 89 -18.12 -10.58 32.03
N LYS A 90 -19.12 -10.71 31.15
CA LYS A 90 -19.83 -9.60 30.51
C LYS A 90 -20.48 -8.65 31.53
N GLU A 91 -21.16 -9.18 32.54
CA GLU A 91 -21.79 -8.39 33.62
C GLU A 91 -20.75 -7.59 34.41
N ASN A 92 -19.63 -8.22 34.81
CA ASN A 92 -18.55 -7.52 35.51
C ASN A 92 -17.94 -6.39 34.68
N VAL A 93 -17.69 -6.61 33.38
CA VAL A 93 -17.14 -5.58 32.52
C VAL A 93 -18.14 -4.44 32.27
N LEU A 94 -19.42 -4.77 32.04
CA LEU A 94 -20.50 -3.78 31.89
C LEU A 94 -20.71 -2.92 33.13
N SER A 95 -20.74 -3.53 34.32
CA SER A 95 -20.91 -2.77 35.58
C SER A 95 -19.77 -1.78 35.81
N THR A 96 -18.58 -2.05 35.29
CA THR A 96 -17.40 -1.20 35.41
C THR A 96 -17.52 0.10 34.58
N LEU A 97 -18.42 0.16 33.60
CA LEU A 97 -18.70 1.41 32.87
C LEU A 97 -19.30 2.50 33.80
N ALA A 98 -19.81 2.14 34.96
CA ALA A 98 -20.27 3.08 35.98
C ALA A 98 -19.21 3.45 37.03
N SER A 99 -17.94 2.98 36.87
CA SER A 99 -16.85 3.29 37.81
C SER A 99 -16.61 4.81 37.92
N ASN A 100 -16.19 5.25 39.10
CA ASN A 100 -15.86 6.67 39.34
C ASN A 100 -14.62 7.12 38.59
N ASP A 101 -13.68 6.22 38.27
CA ASP A 101 -12.42 6.52 37.57
C ASP A 101 -12.62 6.45 36.04
N VAL A 102 -12.30 7.54 35.35
CA VAL A 102 -12.45 7.65 33.87
C VAL A 102 -11.55 6.67 33.11
N ASP A 103 -10.34 6.38 33.60
CA ASP A 103 -9.43 5.47 32.91
C ASP A 103 -9.89 4.02 33.05
N ILE A 104 -10.49 3.70 34.18
CA ILE A 104 -11.11 2.39 34.39
C ILE A 104 -12.33 2.20 33.50
N ARG A 105 -13.19 3.23 33.36
CA ARG A 105 -14.30 3.19 32.38
C ARG A 105 -13.82 2.93 30.96
N LYS A 106 -12.76 3.63 30.54
CA LYS A 106 -12.15 3.42 29.21
C LYS A 106 -11.57 2.01 29.04
N ALA A 107 -10.86 1.51 30.07
CA ALA A 107 -10.31 0.16 30.05
C ALA A 107 -11.41 -0.91 29.96
N ALA A 108 -12.51 -0.73 30.69
CA ALA A 108 -13.68 -1.61 30.60
C ALA A 108 -14.34 -1.54 29.20
N ALA A 109 -14.47 -0.35 28.60
CA ALA A 109 -15.00 -0.16 27.25
C ALA A 109 -14.13 -0.89 26.18
N LEU A 110 -12.81 -0.85 26.32
CA LEU A 110 -11.90 -1.61 25.45
C LEU A 110 -12.04 -3.14 25.62
N ALA A 111 -12.16 -3.62 26.86
CA ALA A 111 -12.40 -5.05 27.09
C ALA A 111 -13.74 -5.51 26.52
N LEU A 112 -14.77 -4.65 26.63
CA LEU A 112 -16.09 -4.87 26.06
C LEU A 112 -16.03 -4.99 24.54
N ALA A 113 -15.34 -4.05 23.88
CA ALA A 113 -15.16 -4.05 22.43
C ALA A 113 -14.45 -5.32 21.94
N GLY A 114 -13.44 -5.80 22.69
CA GLY A 114 -12.78 -7.07 22.38
C GLY A 114 -13.72 -8.29 22.45
N ILE A 115 -14.68 -8.32 23.38
CA ILE A 115 -15.69 -9.38 23.43
C ILE A 115 -16.67 -9.24 22.25
N CYS A 116 -17.11 -8.01 21.96
CA CYS A 116 -18.03 -7.72 20.86
C CYS A 116 -17.44 -8.10 19.50
N LYS A 117 -16.15 -7.88 19.28
CA LYS A 117 -15.42 -8.25 18.06
C LYS A 117 -15.62 -9.71 17.65
N ILE A 118 -15.68 -10.62 18.61
CA ILE A 118 -15.78 -12.06 18.34
C ILE A 118 -17.22 -12.58 18.39
N GLU A 119 -18.09 -12.00 19.23
CA GLU A 119 -19.46 -12.47 19.40
C GLU A 119 -20.44 -11.90 18.37
N ILE A 120 -20.37 -10.59 18.07
CA ILE A 120 -21.30 -9.92 17.16
C ILE A 120 -21.28 -10.51 15.75
N PRO A 121 -20.11 -10.79 15.12
CA PRO A 121 -20.07 -11.43 13.78
C PRO A 121 -20.74 -12.81 13.73
N ARG A 122 -20.94 -13.46 14.89
CA ARG A 122 -21.64 -14.74 15.02
C ARG A 122 -23.11 -14.58 15.43
N GLY A 123 -23.63 -13.36 15.44
CA GLY A 123 -25.00 -13.05 15.85
C GLY A 123 -25.25 -13.18 17.35
N GLN A 124 -24.18 -13.24 18.16
CA GLN A 124 -24.28 -13.36 19.62
C GLN A 124 -24.18 -11.99 20.28
N TRP A 125 -24.82 -11.86 21.44
CA TRP A 125 -24.80 -10.66 22.29
C TRP A 125 -25.24 -9.34 21.62
N LEU A 126 -26.07 -9.38 20.61
CA LEU A 126 -26.59 -8.20 19.90
C LEU A 126 -27.34 -7.22 20.81
N ASN A 127 -27.91 -7.69 21.93
CA ASN A 127 -28.58 -6.82 22.90
C ASN A 127 -27.65 -5.86 23.65
N ILE A 128 -26.32 -5.95 23.45
CA ILE A 128 -25.36 -4.98 23.98
C ILE A 128 -25.66 -3.57 23.45
N PHE A 129 -26.09 -3.45 22.21
CA PHE A 129 -26.43 -2.17 21.60
C PHE A 129 -27.65 -1.54 22.27
N ASP A 130 -28.67 -2.33 22.65
CA ASP A 130 -29.83 -1.84 23.40
C ASP A 130 -29.40 -1.39 24.83
N ILE A 131 -28.53 -2.13 25.50
CA ILE A 131 -27.99 -1.76 26.80
C ILE A 131 -27.26 -0.43 26.75
N LEU A 132 -26.31 -0.29 25.80
CA LEU A 132 -25.50 0.92 25.65
C LEU A 132 -26.33 2.11 25.16
N SER A 133 -27.31 1.89 24.29
CA SER A 133 -28.27 2.89 23.86
C SER A 133 -29.08 3.46 25.04
N ASN A 134 -29.59 2.58 25.90
CA ASN A 134 -30.33 2.97 27.11
C ASN A 134 -29.44 3.68 28.14
N THR A 135 -28.24 3.19 28.37
CA THR A 135 -27.31 3.80 29.33
C THR A 135 -26.70 5.10 28.84
N SER A 136 -26.61 5.33 27.53
CA SER A 136 -26.20 6.63 26.95
C SER A 136 -27.22 7.73 27.19
N GLN A 137 -28.45 7.40 27.62
CA GLN A 137 -29.50 8.33 28.01
C GLN A 137 -29.73 8.37 29.52
N ASN A 138 -28.80 7.82 30.32
CA ASN A 138 -28.88 7.81 31.79
C ASN A 138 -28.85 9.24 32.35
N LYS A 139 -29.30 9.41 33.60
CA LYS A 139 -29.21 10.70 34.31
C LYS A 139 -27.77 11.05 34.73
N ASP A 140 -26.93 10.06 34.95
CA ASP A 140 -25.52 10.25 35.32
C ASP A 140 -24.70 10.47 34.03
N ILE A 141 -24.07 11.62 33.93
CA ILE A 141 -23.23 12.02 32.80
C ILE A 141 -22.05 11.06 32.60
N ASN A 142 -21.45 10.51 33.63
CA ASN A 142 -20.34 9.57 33.54
C ASN A 142 -20.76 8.26 32.86
N ILE A 143 -21.96 7.77 33.15
CA ILE A 143 -22.52 6.58 32.51
C ILE A 143 -22.84 6.86 31.04
N GLN A 144 -23.40 8.05 30.75
CA GLN A 144 -23.64 8.46 29.37
C GLN A 144 -22.34 8.46 28.55
N LEU A 145 -21.33 9.16 29.04
CA LEU A 145 -20.04 9.28 28.36
C LEU A 145 -19.34 7.92 28.18
N SER A 146 -19.35 7.05 29.19
CA SER A 146 -18.73 5.74 29.10
C SER A 146 -19.45 4.80 28.13
N SER A 147 -20.78 4.90 28.04
CA SER A 147 -21.59 4.12 27.10
C SER A 147 -21.30 4.52 25.64
N LEU A 148 -21.20 5.83 25.37
CA LEU A 148 -20.84 6.34 24.06
C LEU A 148 -19.41 5.97 23.67
N THR A 149 -18.45 6.02 24.64
CA THR A 149 -17.08 5.56 24.42
C THR A 149 -17.02 4.05 24.14
N ALA A 150 -17.86 3.26 24.80
CA ALA A 150 -17.94 1.82 24.54
C ALA A 150 -18.47 1.54 23.12
N LEU A 151 -19.50 2.28 22.67
CA LEU A 151 -20.01 2.20 21.31
C LEU A 151 -18.92 2.58 20.29
N GLU A 152 -18.20 3.69 20.51
CA GLU A 152 -17.08 4.12 19.66
C GLU A 152 -16.05 2.99 19.46
N TYR A 153 -15.59 2.35 20.56
CA TYR A 153 -14.62 1.26 20.48
C TYR A 153 -15.18 -0.03 19.84
N ILE A 154 -16.47 -0.31 20.02
CA ILE A 154 -17.13 -1.46 19.37
C ILE A 154 -17.14 -1.28 17.87
N TYR A 155 -17.47 -0.08 17.38
CA TYR A 155 -17.49 0.21 15.94
C TYR A 155 -16.09 0.11 15.29
N GLU A 156 -15.03 0.49 16.02
CA GLU A 156 -13.66 0.33 15.53
C GLU A 156 -13.22 -1.14 15.35
N GLU A 157 -13.86 -2.07 16.06
CA GLU A 157 -13.50 -3.49 16.01
C GLU A 157 -14.41 -4.32 15.09
N LEU A 158 -15.49 -3.75 14.55
CA LEU A 158 -16.47 -4.46 13.72
C LEU A 158 -16.36 -4.11 12.25
N GLU A 159 -16.65 -5.09 11.39
CA GLU A 159 -16.83 -4.89 9.95
C GLU A 159 -18.24 -4.31 9.66
N GLU A 160 -18.38 -3.60 8.56
CA GLU A 160 -19.56 -2.79 8.21
C GLU A 160 -20.87 -3.58 8.15
N ASP A 161 -20.85 -4.85 7.75
CA ASP A 161 -22.04 -5.71 7.56
C ASP A 161 -22.48 -6.46 8.83
N LYS A 162 -21.82 -6.25 9.98
CA LYS A 162 -22.04 -7.07 11.16
C LYS A 162 -23.12 -6.53 12.10
N ILE A 163 -23.60 -5.31 11.91
CA ILE A 163 -24.68 -4.72 12.72
C ILE A 163 -25.99 -4.77 11.92
N PRO A 164 -27.05 -5.47 12.40
CA PRO A 164 -28.34 -5.50 11.74
C PRO A 164 -28.98 -4.11 11.59
N ASN A 165 -29.62 -3.83 10.45
CA ASN A 165 -30.23 -2.52 10.14
C ASN A 165 -31.25 -2.04 11.17
N GLU A 166 -31.97 -2.93 11.84
CA GLU A 166 -32.88 -2.58 12.94
C GLU A 166 -32.15 -1.96 14.12
N ILE A 167 -30.94 -2.48 14.42
CA ILE A 167 -30.08 -1.95 15.49
C ILE A 167 -29.48 -0.62 15.05
N VAL A 168 -29.03 -0.50 13.80
CA VAL A 168 -28.53 0.74 13.21
C VAL A 168 -29.57 1.86 13.35
N ALA A 169 -30.82 1.59 12.98
CA ALA A 169 -31.93 2.56 13.10
C ALA A 169 -32.16 3.00 14.56
N LYS A 170 -32.10 2.08 15.53
CA LYS A 170 -32.24 2.41 16.95
C LYS A 170 -31.11 3.29 17.47
N LEU A 171 -29.86 2.96 17.08
CA LEU A 171 -28.68 3.74 17.47
C LEU A 171 -28.74 5.16 16.89
N LEU A 172 -29.12 5.31 15.63
CA LEU A 172 -29.36 6.63 15.01
C LEU A 172 -30.40 7.42 15.80
N ASN A 173 -31.54 6.82 16.11
CA ASN A 173 -32.59 7.49 16.92
C ASN A 173 -32.06 7.90 18.31
N THR A 174 -31.20 7.12 18.92
CA THR A 174 -30.54 7.45 20.19
C THR A 174 -29.64 8.67 20.03
N TYR A 175 -28.82 8.74 19.00
CA TYR A 175 -27.95 9.90 18.72
C TYR A 175 -28.80 11.16 18.41
N TYR A 176 -29.89 11.02 17.64
CA TYR A 176 -30.84 12.13 17.39
C TYR A 176 -31.46 12.63 18.71
N SER A 177 -31.89 11.71 19.56
CA SER A 177 -32.50 12.07 20.87
C SER A 177 -31.52 12.85 21.74
N ILE A 178 -30.27 12.40 21.84
CA ILE A 178 -29.22 13.07 22.60
C ILE A 178 -28.93 14.46 22.02
N LEU A 179 -28.68 14.56 20.71
CA LEU A 179 -28.27 15.79 20.04
C LEU A 179 -29.41 16.79 19.80
N SER A 180 -30.68 16.38 19.95
CA SER A 180 -31.84 17.28 19.85
C SER A 180 -32.18 18.00 21.15
N GLY A 181 -31.52 17.64 22.27
CA GLY A 181 -31.76 18.28 23.58
C GLY A 181 -31.42 19.80 23.57
N GLU A 182 -32.17 20.57 24.33
CA GLU A 182 -31.81 21.95 24.60
C GLU A 182 -30.71 22.02 25.68
N ASN A 183 -29.66 22.83 25.46
CA ASN A 183 -28.54 23.04 26.38
C ASN A 183 -27.77 21.75 26.73
N ILE A 184 -27.40 20.97 25.73
CA ILE A 184 -26.60 19.74 25.91
C ILE A 184 -25.25 20.06 26.53
N ASN A 185 -24.79 19.20 27.43
CA ASN A 185 -23.45 19.27 27.98
C ASN A 185 -22.41 19.13 26.81
N PRO A 186 -21.48 20.07 26.68
CA PRO A 186 -20.51 20.04 25.57
C PRO A 186 -19.73 18.73 25.43
N GLN A 187 -19.35 18.11 26.57
CA GLN A 187 -18.64 16.83 26.55
C GLN A 187 -19.53 15.68 26.06
N LEU A 188 -20.83 15.71 26.39
CA LEU A 188 -21.79 14.74 25.87
C LEU A 188 -21.97 14.87 24.36
N ALA A 189 -22.09 16.12 23.86
CA ALA A 189 -22.16 16.38 22.44
C ALA A 189 -20.90 15.86 21.70
N ILE A 190 -19.71 16.17 22.22
CA ILE A 190 -18.43 15.69 21.65
C ILE A 190 -18.38 14.15 21.60
N ASN A 191 -18.70 13.45 22.70
CA ASN A 191 -18.64 11.98 22.72
C ASN A 191 -19.70 11.36 21.81
N THR A 192 -20.89 11.97 21.72
CA THR A 192 -21.93 11.51 20.78
C THR A 192 -21.47 11.66 19.33
N LEU A 193 -20.90 12.82 18.97
CA LEU A 193 -20.38 13.06 17.63
C LEU A 193 -19.19 12.13 17.30
N LYS A 194 -18.30 11.86 18.26
CA LYS A 194 -17.21 10.88 18.07
C LYS A 194 -17.75 9.45 17.83
N SER A 195 -18.76 9.06 18.59
CA SER A 195 -19.43 7.78 18.36
C SER A 195 -20.09 7.73 16.99
N ILE A 196 -20.73 8.81 16.53
CA ILE A 196 -21.27 8.95 15.15
C ILE A 196 -20.15 8.83 14.12
N PHE A 197 -19.01 9.49 14.31
CA PHE A 197 -17.87 9.41 13.40
C PHE A 197 -17.44 7.97 13.13
N LYS A 198 -17.31 7.14 14.18
CA LYS A 198 -16.97 5.71 14.05
C LYS A 198 -18.14 4.86 13.55
N PHE A 199 -19.35 5.36 13.66
CA PHE A 199 -20.55 4.67 13.19
C PHE A 199 -20.87 4.89 11.71
N LEU A 200 -20.25 5.88 11.06
CA LEU A 200 -20.50 6.21 9.66
C LEU A 200 -20.46 4.99 8.71
N PRO A 201 -19.50 4.05 8.79
CA PRO A 201 -19.47 2.92 7.87
C PRO A 201 -20.72 2.02 7.91
N PHE A 202 -21.46 2.03 9.01
CA PHE A 202 -22.63 1.15 9.23
C PHE A 202 -23.97 1.75 8.76
N ILE A 203 -23.99 2.99 8.24
CA ILE A 203 -25.24 3.70 7.91
C ILE A 203 -25.48 3.85 6.41
N SER A 204 -24.83 3.06 5.56
CA SER A 204 -24.94 3.15 4.10
C SER A 204 -26.38 3.13 3.61
N ASP A 205 -27.17 2.13 4.02
CA ASP A 205 -28.59 2.00 3.64
C ASP A 205 -29.44 3.19 4.09
N PHE A 206 -29.07 3.83 5.19
CA PHE A 206 -29.73 5.02 5.70
C PHE A 206 -29.35 6.28 4.90
N ILE A 207 -28.12 6.37 4.45
CA ILE A 207 -27.64 7.48 3.61
C ILE A 207 -28.24 7.40 2.19
N ASP A 208 -28.59 6.23 1.71
CA ASP A 208 -29.27 6.06 0.42
C ASP A 208 -30.69 6.67 0.38
N ASP A 209 -31.38 6.76 1.52
CA ASP A 209 -32.65 7.48 1.61
C ASP A 209 -32.44 9.00 1.63
N PRO A 210 -32.90 9.76 0.59
CA PRO A 210 -32.61 11.19 0.50
C PRO A 210 -33.16 12.02 1.69
N LYS A 211 -34.26 11.60 2.29
CA LYS A 211 -34.90 12.34 3.40
C LYS A 211 -34.15 12.07 4.70
N ALA A 212 -33.78 10.82 4.96
CA ALA A 212 -33.00 10.44 6.12
C ALA A 212 -31.62 11.09 6.06
N ARG A 213 -30.96 11.04 4.90
CA ARG A 213 -29.68 11.71 4.61
C ARG A 213 -29.73 13.21 4.89
N ALA A 214 -30.71 13.91 4.34
CA ALA A 214 -30.85 15.36 4.53
C ALA A 214 -31.05 15.74 6.02
N ASN A 215 -31.79 14.94 6.78
CA ASN A 215 -31.96 15.14 8.21
C ASN A 215 -30.65 14.91 8.96
N PHE A 216 -29.92 13.85 8.62
CA PHE A 216 -28.64 13.51 9.25
C PHE A 216 -27.60 14.60 8.99
N TYR A 217 -27.40 14.98 7.73
CA TYR A 217 -26.45 16.05 7.37
C TYR A 217 -26.83 17.38 8.01
N GLY A 218 -28.12 17.72 8.05
CA GLY A 218 -28.60 18.92 8.71
C GLY A 218 -28.36 18.92 10.22
N LEU A 219 -28.46 17.77 10.88
CA LEU A 219 -28.09 17.62 12.28
C LEU A 219 -26.61 17.91 12.52
N ILE A 220 -25.72 17.32 11.71
CA ILE A 220 -24.27 17.54 11.85
C ILE A 220 -23.91 18.99 11.51
N GLU A 221 -24.52 19.60 10.46
CA GLU A 221 -24.32 21.00 10.10
C GLU A 221 -24.65 21.97 11.28
N LYS A 222 -25.69 21.69 12.07
CA LYS A 222 -25.99 22.46 13.27
C LYS A 222 -24.78 22.56 14.20
N TYR A 223 -24.06 21.46 14.38
CA TYR A 223 -22.90 21.38 15.25
C TYR A 223 -21.60 21.91 14.60
N VAL A 224 -21.51 21.96 13.30
CA VAL A 224 -20.43 22.69 12.59
C VAL A 224 -20.49 24.19 12.91
N ARG A 225 -21.66 24.72 13.24
CA ARG A 225 -21.90 26.11 13.60
C ARG A 225 -21.98 26.37 15.12
N ASP A 226 -21.62 25.38 15.96
CA ASP A 226 -21.64 25.50 17.41
C ASP A 226 -20.64 26.55 17.93
N ASN A 227 -20.90 27.12 19.10
CA ASN A 227 -20.00 28.08 19.74
C ASN A 227 -18.71 27.42 20.26
N ASP A 228 -18.74 26.14 20.68
CA ASP A 228 -17.58 25.42 21.15
C ASP A 228 -16.74 24.92 19.99
N GLU A 229 -15.49 25.38 19.90
CA GLU A 229 -14.53 25.01 18.86
C GLU A 229 -14.31 23.48 18.76
N ARG A 230 -14.32 22.77 19.89
CA ARG A 230 -14.12 21.32 19.94
C ARG A 230 -15.29 20.56 19.32
N ILE A 231 -16.51 21.06 19.50
CA ILE A 231 -17.73 20.50 18.90
C ILE A 231 -17.66 20.69 17.38
N ARG A 232 -17.32 21.92 16.92
CA ARG A 232 -17.14 22.20 15.50
C ARG A 232 -16.09 21.28 14.88
N LYS A 233 -14.95 21.08 15.58
CA LYS A 233 -13.89 20.18 15.13
C LYS A 233 -14.39 18.77 14.80
N VAL A 234 -15.04 18.11 15.75
CA VAL A 234 -15.54 16.74 15.55
C VAL A 234 -16.60 16.70 14.44
N SER A 235 -17.44 17.73 14.33
CA SER A 235 -18.44 17.81 13.25
C SER A 235 -17.82 17.96 11.88
N LEU A 236 -16.72 18.70 11.77
CA LEU A 236 -15.92 18.81 10.52
C LEU A 236 -15.21 17.50 10.19
N GLU A 237 -14.69 16.79 11.19
CA GLU A 237 -14.12 15.44 11.01
C GLU A 237 -15.17 14.47 10.45
N ILE A 238 -16.43 14.56 10.91
CA ILE A 238 -17.56 13.78 10.36
C ILE A 238 -17.79 14.12 8.89
N PHE A 239 -17.85 15.41 8.50
CA PHE A 239 -18.03 15.79 7.11
C PHE A 239 -16.84 15.37 6.22
N ASN A 240 -15.63 15.42 6.75
CA ASN A 240 -14.47 14.91 6.02
C ASN A 240 -14.60 13.41 5.74
N GLU A 241 -15.02 12.63 6.73
CA GLU A 241 -15.23 11.18 6.56
C GLU A 241 -16.43 10.87 5.65
N ILE A 242 -17.54 11.64 5.74
CA ILE A 242 -18.64 11.53 4.77
C ILE A 242 -18.15 11.81 3.35
N SER A 243 -17.28 12.78 3.17
CA SER A 243 -16.68 13.11 1.86
C SER A 243 -15.86 11.95 1.29
N ARG A 244 -15.23 11.17 2.17
CA ARG A 244 -14.45 9.99 1.81
C ARG A 244 -15.32 8.77 1.48
N ILE A 245 -16.33 8.47 2.32
CA ILE A 245 -17.13 7.24 2.20
C ILE A 245 -18.33 7.44 1.27
N TYR A 246 -19.00 8.59 1.35
CA TYR A 246 -20.29 8.87 0.75
C TYR A 246 -20.25 10.01 -0.27
N TYR A 247 -19.20 10.11 -1.07
CA TYR A 247 -19.00 11.17 -2.06
C TYR A 247 -20.24 11.42 -2.94
N ASP A 248 -20.88 10.36 -3.46
CA ASP A 248 -22.02 10.47 -4.36
C ASP A 248 -23.27 11.06 -3.67
N SER A 249 -23.42 10.83 -2.39
CA SER A 249 -24.54 11.34 -1.59
C SER A 249 -24.49 12.85 -1.34
N LEU A 250 -23.33 13.47 -1.59
CA LEU A 250 -23.12 14.90 -1.35
C LEU A 250 -23.61 15.80 -2.48
N GLN A 251 -24.05 15.23 -3.62
CA GLN A 251 -24.47 16.02 -4.77
C GLN A 251 -25.53 17.08 -4.41
N ASP A 252 -26.51 16.73 -3.58
CA ASP A 252 -27.58 17.63 -3.17
C ASP A 252 -27.20 18.50 -1.93
N TYR A 253 -26.03 18.28 -1.35
CA TYR A 253 -25.61 18.92 -0.11
C TYR A 253 -24.36 19.79 -0.24
N ILE A 254 -23.66 19.73 -1.36
CA ILE A 254 -22.36 20.37 -1.56
C ILE A 254 -22.40 21.90 -1.39
N GLU A 255 -23.53 22.55 -1.76
CA GLU A 255 -23.69 23.99 -1.58
C GLU A 255 -23.64 24.39 -0.09
N LYS A 256 -24.25 23.59 0.78
CA LYS A 256 -24.23 23.86 2.23
C LYS A 256 -22.84 23.62 2.82
N ILE A 257 -22.10 22.62 2.30
CA ILE A 257 -20.70 22.41 2.68
C ILE A 257 -19.88 23.65 2.31
N PHE A 258 -20.08 24.19 1.12
CA PHE A 258 -19.41 25.42 0.70
C PHE A 258 -19.78 26.61 1.58
N ASP A 259 -21.08 26.79 1.90
CA ASP A 259 -21.59 27.90 2.70
C ASP A 259 -21.03 27.93 4.12
N PHE A 260 -20.80 26.80 4.77
CA PHE A 260 -20.18 26.80 6.09
C PHE A 260 -18.66 26.81 6.03
N SER A 261 -18.04 26.25 4.96
CA SER A 261 -16.59 26.14 4.86
C SER A 261 -15.90 27.50 4.81
N LEU A 262 -16.36 28.41 3.95
CA LEU A 262 -15.71 29.70 3.76
C LEU A 262 -15.65 30.55 5.05
N PRO A 263 -16.75 30.74 5.82
CA PRO A 263 -16.69 31.49 7.08
C PRO A 263 -15.76 30.87 8.13
N ILE A 264 -15.68 29.53 8.17
CA ILE A 264 -14.80 28.80 9.09
C ILE A 264 -13.33 28.98 8.66
N ILE A 265 -13.01 28.82 7.38
CA ILE A 265 -11.65 29.03 6.87
C ILE A 265 -11.17 30.47 7.13
N GLU A 266 -12.07 31.44 7.12
CA GLU A 266 -11.72 32.85 7.35
C GLU A 266 -11.53 33.22 8.82
N LYS A 267 -12.32 32.64 9.76
CA LYS A 267 -12.51 33.19 11.12
C LYS A 267 -12.28 32.21 12.27
N ASP A 268 -12.24 30.92 12.04
CA ASP A 268 -12.11 29.90 13.11
C ASP A 268 -10.67 29.67 13.54
N GLY A 269 -10.47 28.81 14.54
CA GLY A 269 -9.16 28.32 14.97
C GLY A 269 -8.45 27.54 13.85
N GLU A 270 -7.13 27.56 13.84
CA GLU A 270 -6.31 26.97 12.76
C GLU A 270 -6.68 25.52 12.47
N SER A 271 -6.91 24.70 13.51
CA SER A 271 -7.30 23.29 13.35
C SER A 271 -8.58 23.09 12.54
N ASN A 272 -9.61 23.93 12.80
CA ASN A 272 -10.89 23.85 12.08
C ASN A 272 -10.78 24.37 10.65
N ARG A 273 -9.94 25.38 10.44
CA ARG A 273 -9.63 25.91 9.11
C ARG A 273 -8.98 24.85 8.23
N ILE A 274 -8.00 24.13 8.78
CA ILE A 274 -7.34 23.01 8.11
C ILE A 274 -8.36 21.94 7.73
N LEU A 275 -9.19 21.49 8.69
CA LEU A 275 -10.21 20.48 8.43
C LEU A 275 -11.21 20.88 7.32
N CYS A 276 -11.61 22.14 7.26
CA CYS A 276 -12.45 22.62 6.17
C CYS A 276 -11.77 22.53 4.80
N ILE A 277 -10.47 22.84 4.74
CA ILE A 277 -9.69 22.69 3.51
C ILE A 277 -9.50 21.20 3.17
N GLU A 278 -9.30 20.33 4.17
CA GLU A 278 -9.18 18.89 3.99
C GLU A 278 -10.47 18.24 3.46
N ILE A 279 -11.65 18.72 3.83
CA ILE A 279 -12.91 18.26 3.21
C ILE A 279 -12.86 18.43 1.69
N TRP A 280 -12.44 19.59 1.21
CA TRP A 280 -12.33 19.87 -0.22
C TRP A 280 -11.19 19.08 -0.87
N TRP A 281 -10.10 18.87 -0.15
CA TRP A 281 -8.99 18.01 -0.62
C TRP A 281 -9.44 16.55 -0.75
N THR A 282 -10.21 16.03 0.22
CA THR A 282 -10.77 14.68 0.18
C THR A 282 -11.72 14.48 -1.00
N LEU A 283 -12.61 15.46 -1.24
CA LEU A 283 -13.48 15.47 -2.42
C LEU A 283 -12.68 15.46 -3.72
N GLY A 284 -11.60 16.26 -3.77
CA GLY A 284 -10.71 16.32 -4.92
C GLY A 284 -9.95 15.03 -5.19
N ASN A 285 -9.49 14.33 -4.17
CA ASN A 285 -8.86 13.04 -4.32
C ASN A 285 -9.82 12.01 -4.91
N GLU A 286 -11.07 12.00 -4.47
CA GLU A 286 -12.07 11.11 -5.05
C GLU A 286 -12.35 11.45 -6.52
N GLU A 287 -12.42 12.75 -6.87
CA GLU A 287 -12.55 13.20 -8.26
C GLU A 287 -11.35 12.79 -9.12
N ASP A 288 -10.12 12.98 -8.62
CA ASP A 288 -8.89 12.58 -9.31
C ASP A 288 -8.83 11.07 -9.52
N ASN A 289 -9.18 10.28 -8.50
CA ASN A 289 -9.29 8.83 -8.61
C ASN A 289 -10.27 8.42 -9.71
N ARG A 290 -11.47 9.01 -9.74
CA ARG A 290 -12.49 8.73 -10.76
C ARG A 290 -12.08 9.14 -12.16
N LEU A 291 -11.27 10.18 -12.30
CA LEU A 291 -10.71 10.60 -13.59
C LEU A 291 -9.64 9.64 -14.12
N ASN A 292 -8.85 9.05 -13.22
CA ASN A 292 -7.69 8.22 -13.54
C ASN A 292 -7.99 6.71 -13.63
N VAL A 293 -9.20 6.24 -13.25
CA VAL A 293 -9.58 4.83 -13.40
C VAL A 293 -9.65 4.45 -14.88
N LEU A 294 -8.82 3.49 -15.28
CA LEU A 294 -8.71 3.01 -16.67
C LEU A 294 -9.84 2.06 -17.10
N ASN A 295 -10.65 1.58 -16.16
CA ASN A 295 -11.70 0.58 -16.41
C ASN A 295 -13.03 1.18 -16.85
N ASN A 296 -13.85 0.38 -17.55
CA ASN A 296 -15.18 0.75 -18.05
C ASN A 296 -16.23 1.01 -16.96
N ASP A 297 -15.91 0.72 -15.70
CA ASP A 297 -16.80 0.90 -14.54
C ASP A 297 -16.59 2.25 -13.84
N LYS A 298 -16.28 3.29 -14.62
CA LYS A 298 -16.07 4.66 -14.08
C LYS A 298 -17.36 5.16 -13.45
N LYS A 299 -17.37 5.32 -12.13
CA LYS A 299 -18.36 6.17 -11.48
C LYS A 299 -18.15 7.62 -11.96
N PRO A 300 -19.20 8.33 -12.37
CA PRO A 300 -19.06 9.70 -12.85
C PRO A 300 -18.56 10.62 -11.73
N SER A 301 -17.69 11.54 -12.06
CA SER A 301 -17.31 12.63 -11.15
C SER A 301 -18.41 13.70 -11.14
N HIS A 302 -18.75 14.24 -9.97
CA HIS A 302 -19.70 15.36 -9.84
C HIS A 302 -19.03 16.71 -10.07
N ASN A 303 -17.69 16.75 -10.20
CA ASN A 303 -16.89 17.97 -10.47
C ASN A 303 -17.14 19.08 -9.45
N PHE A 304 -17.16 18.74 -8.16
CA PHE A 304 -17.37 19.70 -7.07
C PHE A 304 -16.27 20.74 -7.02
N LEU A 305 -14.99 20.33 -7.17
CA LEU A 305 -13.88 21.27 -7.20
C LEU A 305 -13.98 22.22 -8.37
N GLN A 306 -14.33 21.72 -9.56
CA GLN A 306 -14.51 22.57 -10.74
C GLN A 306 -15.61 23.63 -10.55
N ARG A 307 -16.64 23.34 -9.75
CA ARG A 307 -17.74 24.28 -9.46
C ARG A 307 -17.30 25.43 -8.58
N TYR A 308 -16.43 25.20 -7.59
CA TYR A 308 -16.04 26.16 -6.57
C TYR A 308 -14.58 26.61 -6.63
N HIS A 309 -13.85 26.26 -7.70
CA HIS A 309 -12.39 26.47 -7.85
C HIS A 309 -11.96 27.94 -7.71
N GLU A 310 -12.77 28.91 -8.11
CA GLU A 310 -12.41 30.32 -8.01
C GLU A 310 -12.32 30.74 -6.54
N SER A 311 -13.41 30.58 -5.78
CA SER A 311 -13.45 30.96 -4.37
C SER A 311 -12.47 30.15 -3.49
N LEU A 312 -12.36 28.86 -3.73
CA LEU A 312 -11.40 28.02 -3.02
C LEU A 312 -9.96 28.41 -3.35
N GLY A 313 -9.68 28.70 -4.62
CA GLY A 313 -8.37 29.17 -5.07
C GLY A 313 -7.98 30.50 -4.43
N GLU A 314 -8.88 31.48 -4.41
CA GLU A 314 -8.62 32.78 -3.78
C GLU A 314 -8.32 32.66 -2.28
N VAL A 315 -9.11 31.83 -1.58
CA VAL A 315 -8.91 31.56 -0.16
C VAL A 315 -7.57 30.86 0.09
N CYS A 316 -7.22 29.88 -0.72
CA CYS A 316 -5.93 29.20 -0.61
C CYS A 316 -4.76 30.16 -0.89
N LEU A 317 -4.84 31.03 -1.90
CA LEU A 317 -3.80 32.01 -2.19
C LEU A 317 -3.61 33.03 -1.05
N LYS A 318 -4.68 33.35 -0.32
CA LYS A 318 -4.60 34.22 0.86
C LYS A 318 -3.86 33.57 2.02
N TYR A 319 -4.05 32.26 2.26
CA TYR A 319 -3.54 31.56 3.43
C TYR A 319 -2.31 30.67 3.17
N ILE A 320 -1.87 30.56 1.94
CA ILE A 320 -0.60 29.88 1.60
C ILE A 320 0.63 30.69 2.03
N VAL A 321 0.46 31.99 2.27
CA VAL A 321 1.52 32.87 2.77
C VAL A 321 1.82 32.52 4.21
N THR A 322 3.05 32.13 4.51
CA THR A 322 3.48 31.69 5.84
C THR A 322 4.84 32.25 6.22
N ASP A 323 5.08 32.33 7.51
CA ASP A 323 6.40 32.59 8.13
C ASP A 323 7.06 31.32 8.64
N ASN A 324 6.31 30.22 8.71
CA ASN A 324 6.81 28.94 9.19
C ASN A 324 7.16 28.07 7.98
N TYR A 325 8.42 28.04 7.61
CA TYR A 325 8.95 27.33 6.45
C TYR A 325 9.33 25.87 6.74
N ASP A 326 9.35 25.47 8.02
CA ASP A 326 9.85 24.13 8.42
C ASP A 326 8.74 23.11 8.72
N ASN A 327 7.48 23.55 8.85
CA ASN A 327 6.35 22.71 9.29
C ASN A 327 5.19 22.74 8.28
N GLU A 328 5.48 22.33 7.03
CA GLU A 328 4.50 22.42 5.94
C GLU A 328 3.34 21.40 6.10
N GLU A 329 3.58 20.17 6.60
CA GLU A 329 2.61 19.07 6.54
C GLU A 329 1.35 19.29 7.40
N TYR A 330 1.45 19.96 8.54
CA TYR A 330 0.35 20.16 9.50
C TYR A 330 0.02 21.63 9.72
N SER A 331 0.19 22.46 8.70
CA SER A 331 -0.08 23.89 8.75
C SER A 331 -1.20 24.28 7.80
N LEU A 332 -1.80 25.44 8.05
CA LEU A 332 -2.81 26.00 7.13
C LEU A 332 -2.24 26.23 5.73
N SER A 333 -0.99 26.66 5.64
CA SER A 333 -0.28 26.82 4.36
C SER A 333 -0.12 25.48 3.63
N GLY A 334 0.24 24.40 4.36
CA GLY A 334 0.34 23.06 3.82
C GLY A 334 -0.98 22.51 3.31
N ALA A 335 -2.08 22.72 4.06
CA ALA A 335 -3.42 22.35 3.62
C ALA A 335 -3.82 23.09 2.33
N CYS A 336 -3.53 24.40 2.25
CA CYS A 336 -3.77 25.20 1.03
C CYS A 336 -2.92 24.68 -0.16
N PHE A 337 -1.65 24.33 0.07
CA PHE A 337 -0.80 23.72 -0.95
C PHE A 337 -1.41 22.42 -1.48
N ASN A 338 -1.85 21.53 -0.60
CA ASN A 338 -2.45 20.25 -0.97
C ASN A 338 -3.74 20.44 -1.78
N LEU A 339 -4.60 21.40 -1.38
CA LEU A 339 -5.82 21.70 -2.12
C LEU A 339 -5.53 22.33 -3.48
N ILE A 340 -4.58 23.25 -3.61
CA ILE A 340 -4.17 23.79 -4.91
C ILE A 340 -3.62 22.66 -5.81
N SER A 341 -2.83 21.77 -5.25
CA SER A 341 -2.25 20.65 -5.99
C SER A 341 -3.31 19.71 -6.56
N ILE A 342 -4.32 19.32 -5.77
CA ILE A 342 -5.39 18.46 -6.27
C ILE A 342 -6.28 19.20 -7.28
N MET A 343 -6.59 20.48 -7.03
CA MET A 343 -7.35 21.31 -7.98
C MET A 343 -6.64 21.44 -9.34
N SER A 344 -5.31 21.48 -9.38
CA SER A 344 -4.55 21.53 -10.63
C SER A 344 -4.72 20.27 -11.51
N ARG A 345 -5.13 19.15 -10.91
CA ARG A 345 -5.41 17.87 -11.60
C ARG A 345 -6.88 17.70 -11.98
N CYS A 346 -7.79 18.23 -11.17
CA CYS A 346 -9.24 18.07 -11.37
C CYS A 346 -9.89 19.22 -12.13
N CYS A 347 -9.35 20.46 -12.03
CA CYS A 347 -9.98 21.64 -12.58
C CYS A 347 -9.51 21.95 -14.00
N GLN A 348 -10.36 22.70 -14.74
CA GLN A 348 -10.06 23.15 -16.08
C GLN A 348 -8.93 24.20 -16.11
N TYR A 349 -8.43 24.49 -17.31
CA TYR A 349 -7.30 25.40 -17.54
C TYR A 349 -7.47 26.82 -16.93
N ASN A 350 -8.71 27.32 -16.75
CA ASN A 350 -8.95 28.61 -16.13
C ASN A 350 -8.40 28.71 -14.70
N PHE A 351 -8.50 27.63 -13.90
CA PHE A 351 -7.88 27.59 -12.59
C PHE A 351 -6.37 27.79 -12.68
N MET A 352 -5.71 27.06 -13.61
CA MET A 352 -4.27 27.17 -13.86
C MET A 352 -3.86 28.60 -14.21
N LYS A 353 -4.66 29.29 -15.05
CA LYS A 353 -4.39 30.68 -15.43
C LYS A 353 -4.34 31.62 -14.24
N ASN A 354 -5.25 31.46 -13.27
CA ASN A 354 -5.28 32.28 -12.05
C ASN A 354 -4.05 32.02 -11.18
N MET A 355 -3.63 30.75 -11.04
CA MET A 355 -2.41 30.39 -10.33
C MET A 355 -1.15 30.94 -10.99
N ILE A 356 -1.04 30.83 -12.31
CA ILE A 356 0.07 31.39 -13.09
C ILE A 356 0.14 32.90 -12.96
N ASN A 357 -0.99 33.61 -13.02
CA ASN A 357 -1.04 35.06 -12.80
C ASN A 357 -0.55 35.43 -11.40
N TYR A 358 -0.98 34.71 -10.36
CA TYR A 358 -0.50 34.93 -8.99
C TYR A 358 1.04 34.77 -8.92
N ILE A 359 1.58 33.71 -9.51
CA ILE A 359 3.03 33.47 -9.57
C ILE A 359 3.73 34.62 -10.27
N GLY A 360 3.28 35.00 -11.47
CA GLY A 360 3.89 36.06 -12.26
C GLY A 360 3.98 37.40 -11.56
N VAL A 361 2.95 37.78 -10.80
CA VAL A 361 2.92 39.01 -9.99
C VAL A 361 3.84 38.95 -8.78
N ASN A 362 3.94 37.80 -8.11
CA ASN A 362 4.52 37.68 -6.77
C ASN A 362 5.92 37.05 -6.74
N ILE A 363 6.40 36.46 -7.83
CA ILE A 363 7.68 35.73 -7.86
C ILE A 363 8.90 36.65 -7.59
N ASN A 364 8.78 37.92 -7.92
CA ASN A 364 9.81 38.95 -7.72
C ASN A 364 9.45 39.94 -6.58
N ASP A 365 8.46 39.61 -5.76
CA ASP A 365 8.07 40.45 -4.63
C ASP A 365 9.25 40.66 -3.65
N PRO A 366 9.47 41.87 -3.11
CA PRO A 366 10.51 42.11 -2.12
C PRO A 366 10.26 41.40 -0.79
N SER A 367 9.03 41.04 -0.49
CA SER A 367 8.67 40.24 0.69
C SER A 367 9.03 38.76 0.48
N GLU A 368 9.93 38.24 1.32
CA GLU A 368 10.32 36.83 1.30
C GLU A 368 9.12 35.87 1.40
N LYS A 369 8.13 36.21 2.23
CA LYS A 369 6.91 35.41 2.43
C LYS A 369 6.09 35.30 1.14
N ILE A 370 5.91 36.42 0.44
CA ILE A 370 5.14 36.47 -0.80
C ILE A 370 5.90 35.75 -1.91
N LYS A 371 7.18 35.97 -2.04
CA LYS A 371 8.05 35.25 -3.00
C LYS A 371 8.03 33.74 -2.74
N TYR A 372 8.15 33.32 -1.47
CA TYR A 372 8.06 31.91 -1.08
C TYR A 372 6.71 31.30 -1.46
N SER A 373 5.61 32.01 -1.17
CA SER A 373 4.26 31.56 -1.52
C SER A 373 4.08 31.38 -3.04
N ALA A 374 4.63 32.28 -3.85
CA ALA A 374 4.58 32.18 -5.31
C ALA A 374 5.30 30.91 -5.81
N LEU A 375 6.49 30.62 -5.28
CA LEU A 375 7.23 29.39 -5.58
C LEU A 375 6.48 28.14 -5.10
N ASN A 376 5.82 28.22 -3.92
CA ASN A 376 5.06 27.10 -3.39
C ASN A 376 3.79 26.80 -4.21
N VAL A 377 3.10 27.85 -4.68
CA VAL A 377 1.99 27.72 -5.65
C VAL A 377 2.50 27.09 -6.95
N PHE A 378 3.66 27.53 -7.46
CA PHE A 378 4.26 26.92 -8.65
C PHE A 378 4.52 25.42 -8.44
N ARG A 379 5.12 25.04 -7.32
CA ARG A 379 5.31 23.62 -6.95
C ARG A 379 4.00 22.82 -6.93
N ALA A 380 2.93 23.43 -6.38
CA ALA A 380 1.64 22.77 -6.27
C ALA A 380 1.01 22.46 -7.65
N ILE A 381 1.15 23.38 -8.62
CA ILE A 381 0.53 23.24 -9.94
C ILE A 381 1.37 22.44 -10.96
N ILE A 382 2.60 22.07 -10.64
CA ILE A 382 3.45 21.24 -11.54
C ILE A 382 2.80 19.87 -11.83
N SER A 383 1.97 19.33 -10.94
CA SER A 383 1.28 18.06 -11.13
C SER A 383 0.07 18.11 -12.09
N THR A 384 -0.13 19.22 -12.78
CA THR A 384 -1.28 19.43 -13.69
C THR A 384 -1.40 18.39 -14.80
N ILE A 385 -2.66 18.10 -15.18
CA ILE A 385 -2.99 17.29 -16.35
C ILE A 385 -2.73 18.03 -17.69
N HIS A 386 -2.59 19.35 -17.66
CA HIS A 386 -2.37 20.21 -18.83
C HIS A 386 -0.88 20.33 -19.22
N LYS A 387 -0.15 19.21 -19.25
CA LYS A 387 1.31 19.15 -19.41
C LYS A 387 1.82 19.93 -20.65
N SER A 388 1.24 19.70 -21.81
CA SER A 388 1.70 20.33 -23.06
C SER A 388 1.59 21.85 -23.04
N ALA A 389 0.55 22.39 -22.44
CA ALA A 389 0.38 23.84 -22.30
C ALA A 389 1.27 24.45 -21.21
N PHE A 390 1.62 23.65 -20.20
CA PHE A 390 2.40 24.11 -19.05
C PHE A 390 3.92 23.95 -19.23
N TYR A 391 4.38 23.05 -20.11
CA TYR A 391 5.82 22.79 -20.32
C TYR A 391 6.65 24.04 -20.71
N PRO A 392 6.19 24.99 -21.54
CA PRO A 392 6.90 26.24 -21.77
C PRO A 392 7.17 27.04 -20.48
N ILE A 393 6.18 27.10 -19.57
CA ILE A 393 6.30 27.78 -18.27
C ILE A 393 7.33 27.07 -17.39
N VAL A 394 7.36 25.74 -17.41
CA VAL A 394 8.39 24.95 -16.71
C VAL A 394 9.78 25.32 -17.22
N LYS A 395 9.98 25.41 -18.53
CA LYS A 395 11.28 25.81 -19.13
C LYS A 395 11.72 27.19 -18.68
N ASP A 396 10.82 28.16 -18.69
CA ASP A 396 11.12 29.54 -18.28
C ASP A 396 11.45 29.62 -16.78
N SER A 397 10.77 28.81 -15.96
CA SER A 397 11.01 28.76 -14.51
C SER A 397 12.36 28.16 -14.11
N LEU A 398 12.94 27.29 -14.96
CA LEU A 398 14.24 26.65 -14.68
C LEU A 398 15.36 27.69 -14.47
N GLY A 399 15.30 28.84 -15.12
CA GLY A 399 16.21 29.95 -14.91
C GLY A 399 16.18 30.45 -13.45
N ILE A 400 14.99 30.82 -12.98
CA ILE A 400 14.77 31.34 -11.61
C ILE A 400 15.14 30.29 -10.55
N VAL A 401 14.73 29.04 -10.75
CA VAL A 401 15.04 27.94 -9.84
C VAL A 401 16.54 27.71 -9.75
N SER A 402 17.25 27.76 -10.90
CA SER A 402 18.70 27.60 -10.98
C SER A 402 19.44 28.72 -10.24
N GLU A 403 19.03 29.97 -10.45
CA GLU A 403 19.60 31.13 -9.78
C GLU A 403 19.52 31.00 -8.24
N VAL A 404 18.31 30.66 -7.72
CA VAL A 404 18.11 30.47 -6.27
C VAL A 404 18.97 29.34 -5.71
N LEU A 405 19.09 28.22 -6.42
CA LEU A 405 19.89 27.08 -5.96
C LEU A 405 21.40 27.37 -5.97
N LEU A 406 21.89 28.14 -6.94
CA LEU A 406 23.31 28.46 -7.09
C LEU A 406 23.74 29.65 -6.22
N GLU A 407 22.81 30.52 -5.81
CA GLU A 407 23.12 31.69 -5.02
C GLU A 407 23.56 31.31 -3.59
N ASN A 408 24.82 31.65 -3.25
CA ASN A 408 25.39 31.27 -1.96
C ASN A 408 24.72 31.93 -0.73
N LYS A 409 24.16 33.13 -0.91
CA LYS A 409 23.51 33.89 0.18
C LYS A 409 22.02 33.61 0.31
N CYS A 410 21.42 32.80 -0.57
CA CYS A 410 20.00 32.47 -0.51
C CYS A 410 19.66 31.64 0.73
N PRO A 411 18.60 31.99 1.49
CA PRO A 411 18.17 31.22 2.65
C PRO A 411 17.90 29.76 2.35
N LEU A 412 18.19 28.87 3.31
CA LEU A 412 18.09 27.41 3.13
C LEU A 412 16.68 26.95 2.75
N HIS A 413 15.63 27.55 3.33
CA HIS A 413 14.24 27.19 3.03
C HIS A 413 13.88 27.45 1.55
N PHE A 414 14.38 28.51 0.92
CA PHE A 414 14.21 28.73 -0.51
C PHE A 414 14.94 27.68 -1.35
N LYS A 415 16.17 27.32 -0.96
CA LYS A 415 16.92 26.25 -1.65
C LYS A 415 16.22 24.90 -1.56
N LYS A 416 15.69 24.56 -0.37
CA LYS A 416 14.88 23.35 -0.18
C LYS A 416 13.65 23.38 -1.08
N LEU A 417 12.89 24.47 -1.10
CA LEU A 417 11.71 24.63 -1.96
C LEU A 417 12.06 24.48 -3.45
N CYS A 418 13.11 25.13 -3.94
CA CYS A 418 13.56 25.01 -5.31
C CYS A 418 14.05 23.60 -5.66
N ALA A 419 14.70 22.88 -4.74
CA ALA A 419 15.06 21.49 -4.92
C ALA A 419 13.80 20.59 -5.03
N HIS A 420 12.77 20.85 -4.22
CA HIS A 420 11.47 20.18 -4.35
C HIS A 420 10.76 20.50 -5.67
N ILE A 421 10.86 21.74 -6.14
CA ILE A 421 10.37 22.12 -7.48
C ILE A 421 11.07 21.31 -8.56
N MET A 422 12.42 21.23 -8.53
CA MET A 422 13.19 20.39 -9.46
C MET A 422 12.76 18.92 -9.41
N LYS A 423 12.58 18.35 -8.20
CA LYS A 423 12.07 16.99 -8.01
C LYS A 423 10.69 16.81 -8.64
N SER A 424 9.80 17.78 -8.48
CA SER A 424 8.46 17.75 -9.08
C SER A 424 8.49 17.86 -10.59
N ILE A 425 9.36 18.74 -11.15
CA ILE A 425 9.55 18.88 -12.59
C ILE A 425 10.06 17.56 -13.18
N THR A 426 11.11 16.97 -12.65
CA THR A 426 11.68 15.72 -13.20
C THR A 426 10.73 14.53 -13.06
N LYS A 427 9.88 14.52 -12.04
CA LYS A 427 8.85 13.48 -11.86
C LYS A 427 7.70 13.61 -12.88
N ASN A 428 7.20 14.84 -13.11
CA ASN A 428 5.99 15.05 -13.90
C ASN A 428 6.27 15.36 -15.37
N PHE A 429 7.42 15.97 -15.71
CA PHE A 429 7.82 16.38 -17.05
C PHE A 429 9.11 15.70 -17.51
N GLY A 430 9.46 14.57 -16.92
CA GLY A 430 10.69 13.85 -17.29
C GLY A 430 10.72 13.42 -18.75
N GLU A 431 9.60 12.93 -19.29
CA GLU A 431 9.49 12.53 -20.71
C GLU A 431 9.61 13.73 -21.66
N GLU A 432 8.98 14.86 -21.35
CA GLU A 432 9.10 16.09 -22.13
C GLU A 432 10.54 16.63 -22.11
N LEU A 433 11.21 16.55 -20.97
CA LEU A 433 12.62 16.91 -20.83
C LEU A 433 13.53 15.94 -21.60
N TYR A 434 13.26 14.65 -21.58
CA TYR A 434 14.00 13.63 -22.33
C TYR A 434 13.92 13.90 -23.84
N ASN A 435 12.75 14.29 -24.33
CA ASN A 435 12.54 14.65 -25.74
C ASN A 435 13.15 16.02 -26.11
N ASP A 436 13.43 16.90 -25.14
CA ASP A 436 14.09 18.20 -25.31
C ASP A 436 15.56 18.11 -24.86
N THR A 437 16.41 17.55 -25.75
CA THR A 437 17.81 17.23 -25.44
C THR A 437 18.61 18.45 -24.95
N ILE A 438 18.29 19.65 -25.40
CA ILE A 438 18.98 20.87 -24.98
C ILE A 438 18.71 21.20 -23.51
N TYR A 439 17.46 21.07 -23.09
CA TYR A 439 17.10 21.30 -21.68
C TYR A 439 17.53 20.16 -20.79
N PHE A 440 17.51 18.92 -21.28
CA PHE A 440 18.05 17.77 -20.56
C PHE A 440 19.53 18.01 -20.19
N ASP A 441 20.35 18.39 -21.16
CA ASP A 441 21.76 18.68 -20.94
C ASP A 441 21.97 19.81 -19.93
N LYS A 442 21.25 20.92 -20.06
CA LYS A 442 21.32 22.05 -19.13
C LYS A 442 21.00 21.64 -17.69
N ILE A 443 20.02 20.75 -17.51
CA ILE A 443 19.64 20.25 -16.17
C ILE A 443 20.74 19.35 -15.62
N ILE A 444 21.34 18.48 -16.42
CA ILE A 444 22.48 17.66 -15.97
C ILE A 444 23.64 18.56 -15.55
N ASP A 445 24.00 19.55 -16.37
CA ASP A 445 25.07 20.53 -16.02
C ASP A 445 24.75 21.30 -14.74
N LEU A 446 23.49 21.64 -14.51
CA LEU A 446 23.04 22.26 -13.26
C LEU A 446 23.29 21.33 -12.06
N TYR A 447 22.92 20.04 -12.15
CA TYR A 447 23.19 19.09 -11.06
C TYR A 447 24.68 18.96 -10.76
N LEU A 448 25.52 18.87 -11.78
CA LEU A 448 26.97 18.77 -11.62
C LEU A 448 27.57 20.00 -10.88
N ASN A 449 27.00 21.19 -11.11
CA ASN A 449 27.37 22.38 -10.38
C ASN A 449 26.84 22.38 -8.95
N LEU A 450 25.60 21.93 -8.74
CA LEU A 450 24.95 21.88 -7.44
C LEU A 450 25.58 20.88 -6.49
N PHE A 451 26.14 19.77 -6.98
CA PHE A 451 26.88 18.81 -6.14
C PHE A 451 28.05 19.44 -5.37
N LYS A 452 28.60 20.54 -5.88
CA LYS A 452 29.75 21.24 -5.29
C LYS A 452 29.36 22.25 -4.20
N VAL A 453 28.12 22.76 -4.24
CA VAL A 453 27.71 23.93 -3.44
C VAL A 453 26.50 23.68 -2.52
N SER A 454 25.83 22.53 -2.63
CA SER A 454 24.61 22.27 -1.88
C SER A 454 24.87 21.79 -0.45
N THR A 455 23.98 22.15 0.47
CA THR A 455 23.91 21.53 1.81
C THR A 455 23.39 20.10 1.74
N LYS A 456 23.56 19.31 2.80
CA LYS A 456 23.15 17.91 2.83
C LYS A 456 21.66 17.71 2.51
N GLU A 457 20.80 18.53 3.11
CA GLU A 457 19.34 18.44 2.96
C GLU A 457 18.91 18.75 1.53
N VAL A 458 19.50 19.75 0.91
CA VAL A 458 19.24 20.13 -0.50
C VAL A 458 19.79 19.08 -1.45
N LEU A 459 21.00 18.58 -1.17
CA LEU A 459 21.66 17.57 -1.99
C LEU A 459 20.87 16.27 -2.07
N TYR A 460 20.30 15.81 -0.95
CA TYR A 460 19.43 14.63 -0.95
C TYR A 460 18.24 14.77 -1.93
N ILE A 461 17.53 15.89 -1.86
CA ILE A 461 16.37 16.15 -2.73
C ILE A 461 16.79 16.23 -4.20
N LEU A 462 17.93 16.85 -4.49
CA LEU A 462 18.48 16.96 -5.84
C LEU A 462 18.92 15.61 -6.40
N LEU A 463 19.49 14.72 -5.60
CA LEU A 463 19.82 13.36 -6.03
C LEU A 463 18.57 12.54 -6.35
N VAL A 464 17.51 12.67 -5.55
CA VAL A 464 16.21 12.06 -5.89
C VAL A 464 15.67 12.62 -7.21
N SER A 465 15.81 13.92 -7.44
CA SER A 465 15.41 14.59 -8.68
C SER A 465 16.21 14.10 -9.89
N LEU A 466 17.52 13.98 -9.75
CA LEU A 466 18.39 13.40 -10.79
C LEU A 466 18.03 11.96 -11.11
N ASN A 467 17.75 11.16 -10.10
CA ASN A 467 17.30 9.78 -10.30
C ASN A 467 16.01 9.70 -11.12
N ASN A 468 15.03 10.56 -10.84
CA ASN A 468 13.81 10.64 -11.65
C ASN A 468 14.13 10.96 -13.12
N LEU A 469 15.03 11.92 -13.37
CA LEU A 469 15.44 12.28 -14.71
C LEU A 469 16.18 11.15 -15.43
N CYS A 470 17.02 10.40 -14.75
CA CYS A 470 17.72 9.25 -15.34
C CYS A 470 16.74 8.11 -15.69
N LYS A 471 15.73 7.88 -14.85
CA LYS A 471 14.75 6.80 -15.06
C LYS A 471 13.90 6.92 -16.31
N VAL A 472 13.65 8.13 -16.80
CA VAL A 472 12.86 8.34 -18.04
C VAL A 472 13.63 8.03 -19.31
N VAL A 473 14.95 7.85 -19.22
CA VAL A 473 15.75 7.45 -20.38
C VAL A 473 15.43 6.02 -20.74
N GLU A 474 14.88 5.82 -21.95
CA GLU A 474 14.57 4.48 -22.42
C GLU A 474 15.86 3.66 -22.59
N TRP A 475 15.83 2.43 -22.14
CA TRP A 475 16.85 1.44 -22.42
C TRP A 475 16.31 0.40 -23.40
N ARG A 476 17.06 0.13 -24.46
CA ARG A 476 16.78 -0.94 -25.41
C ARG A 476 18.01 -1.81 -25.56
N GLU A 477 17.81 -3.11 -25.62
CA GLU A 477 18.91 -4.03 -25.90
C GLU A 477 19.58 -3.67 -27.23
N ASN A 478 20.91 -3.52 -27.19
CA ASN A 478 21.77 -3.15 -28.32
C ASN A 478 21.75 -1.68 -28.74
N ASP A 479 21.17 -0.76 -27.97
CA ASP A 479 21.33 0.67 -28.24
C ASP A 479 22.83 1.05 -28.20
N LYS A 480 23.32 1.61 -29.31
CA LYS A 480 24.74 1.97 -29.43
C LYS A 480 25.09 3.15 -28.55
N THR A 481 24.20 4.13 -28.43
CA THR A 481 24.36 5.35 -27.63
C THR A 481 23.03 5.88 -27.20
N ASN A 482 23.00 6.62 -26.09
CA ASN A 482 21.81 7.37 -25.63
C ASN A 482 22.20 8.74 -25.06
N ILE A 483 21.22 9.52 -24.63
CA ILE A 483 21.43 10.90 -24.15
C ILE A 483 22.34 10.97 -22.92
N LEU A 484 22.37 9.92 -22.07
CA LEU A 484 23.22 9.84 -20.87
C LEU A 484 24.69 9.54 -21.20
N SER A 485 24.98 8.90 -22.35
CA SER A 485 26.32 8.42 -22.66
C SER A 485 27.42 9.49 -22.53
N LYS A 486 27.15 10.70 -23.00
CA LYS A 486 28.10 11.83 -22.93
C LYS A 486 28.29 12.41 -21.52
N HIS A 487 27.33 12.18 -20.60
CA HIS A 487 27.37 12.67 -19.24
C HIS A 487 27.85 11.62 -18.24
N MET A 488 28.03 10.38 -18.67
CA MET A 488 28.21 9.23 -17.79
C MET A 488 29.42 9.39 -16.87
N GLN A 489 30.58 9.80 -17.39
CA GLN A 489 31.77 10.02 -16.59
C GLN A 489 31.58 11.15 -15.57
N SER A 490 31.08 12.28 -16.02
CA SER A 490 30.89 13.46 -15.16
C SER A 490 29.88 13.26 -14.05
N LEU A 491 28.90 12.36 -14.24
CA LEU A 491 27.93 11.97 -13.20
C LEU A 491 28.48 10.92 -12.23
N CYS A 492 29.18 9.90 -12.73
CA CYS A 492 29.65 8.79 -11.89
C CYS A 492 30.74 9.21 -10.90
N GLU A 493 31.70 10.06 -11.31
CA GLU A 493 32.81 10.47 -10.45
C GLU A 493 32.35 11.16 -9.15
N PRO A 494 31.50 12.21 -9.15
CA PRO A 494 31.03 12.82 -7.91
C PRO A 494 30.13 11.89 -7.10
N LEU A 495 29.31 11.04 -7.73
CA LEU A 495 28.46 10.08 -7.02
C LEU A 495 29.28 9.04 -6.24
N ILE A 496 30.35 8.51 -6.84
CA ILE A 496 31.28 7.59 -6.14
C ILE A 496 31.92 8.31 -4.93
N THR A 497 32.30 9.57 -5.10
CA THR A 497 32.87 10.37 -4.01
C THR A 497 31.88 10.52 -2.86
N LEU A 498 30.60 10.80 -3.15
CA LEU A 498 29.54 10.87 -2.15
C LEU A 498 29.34 9.52 -1.43
N CYS A 499 29.33 8.40 -2.17
CA CYS A 499 29.22 7.06 -1.60
C CYS A 499 30.38 6.71 -0.63
N GLN A 500 31.55 7.27 -0.83
CA GLN A 500 32.75 7.03 0.01
C GLN A 500 32.85 7.94 1.22
N THR A 501 32.00 8.95 1.33
CA THR A 501 32.05 9.97 2.38
C THR A 501 31.17 9.58 3.57
N GLU A 502 31.70 8.79 4.53
CA GLU A 502 30.95 8.28 5.70
C GLU A 502 30.22 9.36 6.51
N SER A 503 30.70 10.60 6.53
CA SER A 503 30.06 11.71 7.25
C SER A 503 28.70 12.12 6.66
N LEU A 504 28.33 11.58 5.49
CA LEU A 504 27.05 11.78 4.83
C LEU A 504 26.03 10.70 5.16
N PHE A 505 26.39 9.72 5.98
CA PHE A 505 25.44 8.72 6.46
C PHE A 505 24.47 9.36 7.45
N ASP A 506 23.18 9.34 7.12
CA ASP A 506 22.07 9.87 7.92
C ASP A 506 20.88 8.89 7.76
N PRO A 507 20.29 8.41 8.87
CA PRO A 507 19.15 7.51 8.80
C PRO A 507 17.91 8.09 8.08
N GLU A 508 17.69 9.43 8.18
CA GLU A 508 16.51 10.08 7.62
C GLU A 508 16.74 10.56 6.18
N ASN A 509 17.90 11.19 5.89
CA ASN A 509 18.22 11.75 4.58
C ASN A 509 19.54 11.17 4.07
N ASN A 510 19.55 9.90 3.77
CA ASN A 510 20.76 9.15 3.46
C ASN A 510 21.29 9.44 2.05
N ILE A 511 22.20 10.40 1.94
CA ILE A 511 22.86 10.79 0.68
C ILE A 511 23.60 9.60 0.07
N ILE A 512 24.20 8.75 0.89
CA ILE A 512 24.95 7.57 0.42
C ILE A 512 24.02 6.59 -0.27
N SER A 513 22.88 6.28 0.37
CA SER A 513 21.87 5.37 -0.20
C SER A 513 21.37 5.88 -1.56
N ILE A 514 20.93 7.14 -1.63
CA ILE A 514 20.43 7.69 -2.89
C ILE A 514 21.53 7.82 -3.95
N SER A 515 22.78 8.05 -3.58
CA SER A 515 23.90 8.07 -4.54
C SER A 515 24.15 6.71 -5.15
N PHE A 516 24.12 5.63 -4.36
CA PHE A 516 24.17 4.27 -4.89
C PHE A 516 22.97 3.94 -5.78
N PHE A 517 21.79 4.43 -5.39
CA PHE A 517 20.58 4.22 -6.17
C PHE A 517 20.65 4.92 -7.54
N VAL A 518 21.19 6.16 -7.60
CA VAL A 518 21.42 6.86 -8.87
C VAL A 518 22.47 6.12 -9.71
N LEU A 519 23.57 5.65 -9.12
CA LEU A 519 24.59 4.85 -9.83
C LEU A 519 24.00 3.55 -10.41
N GLY A 520 23.14 2.86 -9.67
CA GLY A 520 22.42 1.68 -10.14
C GLY A 520 21.52 1.99 -11.34
N THR A 521 20.76 3.11 -11.25
CA THR A 521 19.91 3.60 -12.36
C THR A 521 20.76 3.97 -13.59
N LEU A 522 21.93 4.60 -13.41
CA LEU A 522 22.87 4.87 -14.52
C LEU A 522 23.37 3.59 -15.16
N GLY A 523 23.71 2.57 -14.36
CA GLY A 523 24.04 1.22 -14.85
C GLY A 523 22.91 0.62 -15.69
N GLU A 524 21.69 0.67 -15.16
CA GLU A 524 20.47 0.16 -15.80
C GLU A 524 20.11 0.88 -17.11
N ARG A 525 20.48 2.16 -17.25
CA ARG A 525 20.14 2.99 -18.42
C ARG A 525 21.32 3.22 -19.34
N SER A 526 22.42 2.48 -19.18
CA SER A 526 23.65 2.63 -20.00
C SER A 526 23.51 2.01 -21.38
N ALA A 527 24.05 2.70 -22.41
CA ALA A 527 24.17 2.19 -23.76
C ALA A 527 25.53 1.51 -24.01
N LEU A 528 25.69 0.85 -25.16
CA LEU A 528 26.88 0.04 -25.44
C LEU A 528 28.19 0.85 -25.57
N ASP A 529 28.13 2.13 -25.97
CA ASP A 529 29.31 3.00 -26.12
C ASP A 529 30.04 3.28 -24.80
N VAL A 530 29.34 3.19 -23.64
CA VAL A 530 29.93 3.38 -22.31
C VAL A 530 30.23 2.08 -21.59
N LYS A 531 30.04 0.93 -22.22
CA LYS A 531 30.19 -0.40 -21.59
C LYS A 531 31.52 -0.59 -20.86
N ASN A 532 32.64 -0.22 -21.47
CA ASN A 532 33.96 -0.40 -20.84
C ASN A 532 34.09 0.43 -19.56
N GLN A 533 33.53 1.63 -19.57
CA GLN A 533 33.50 2.52 -18.43
C GLN A 533 32.61 1.96 -17.31
N MET A 534 31.43 1.42 -17.68
CA MET A 534 30.50 0.81 -16.73
C MET A 534 31.05 -0.47 -16.11
N CYS A 535 31.74 -1.32 -16.90
CA CYS A 535 32.44 -2.50 -16.39
C CYS A 535 33.55 -2.12 -15.38
N ALA A 536 34.31 -1.03 -15.66
CA ALA A 536 35.32 -0.53 -14.72
C ALA A 536 34.66 -0.02 -13.42
N LEU A 537 33.52 0.66 -13.52
CA LEU A 537 32.75 1.11 -12.38
C LEU A 537 32.18 -0.07 -11.56
N PHE A 538 31.61 -1.07 -12.22
CA PHE A 538 31.15 -2.30 -11.60
C PHE A 538 32.23 -2.95 -10.75
N LYS A 539 33.47 -3.02 -11.25
CA LYS A 539 34.61 -3.54 -10.51
C LYS A 539 34.90 -2.71 -9.26
N ILE A 540 34.91 -1.39 -9.36
CA ILE A 540 35.10 -0.49 -8.20
C ILE A 540 34.02 -0.76 -7.15
N LEU A 541 32.76 -0.86 -7.53
CA LEU A 541 31.64 -1.14 -6.63
C LEU A 541 31.76 -2.52 -5.97
N THR A 542 32.23 -3.54 -6.71
CA THR A 542 32.50 -4.88 -6.17
C THR A 542 33.64 -4.83 -5.14
N GLU A 543 34.71 -4.07 -5.39
CA GLU A 543 35.77 -3.86 -4.42
C GLU A 543 35.27 -3.12 -3.16
N MET A 544 34.34 -2.17 -3.31
CA MET A 544 33.69 -1.51 -2.19
C MET A 544 32.86 -2.51 -1.35
N PHE A 545 32.10 -3.39 -2.00
CA PHE A 545 31.37 -4.46 -1.32
C PHE A 545 32.32 -5.35 -0.50
N GLN A 546 33.43 -5.77 -1.09
CA GLN A 546 34.46 -6.59 -0.42
C GLN A 546 35.07 -5.89 0.81
N LYS A 547 35.25 -4.58 0.78
CA LYS A 547 35.73 -3.81 1.93
C LYS A 547 34.75 -3.86 3.11
N THR A 548 33.45 -3.91 2.89
CA THR A 548 32.44 -4.01 3.96
C THR A 548 32.53 -5.33 4.74
N LEU A 549 33.03 -6.40 4.12
CA LEU A 549 33.19 -7.73 4.74
C LEU A 549 34.39 -7.80 5.69
N LYS A 550 35.37 -6.92 5.51
CA LYS A 550 36.63 -6.90 6.27
C LYS A 550 36.58 -5.97 7.49
N SER A 551 35.57 -5.14 7.60
CA SER A 551 35.45 -4.17 8.69
C SER A 551 34.82 -4.83 9.93
N SER A 552 35.54 -4.80 11.05
CA SER A 552 35.05 -5.27 12.36
C SER A 552 34.39 -4.18 13.21
N THR A 553 34.43 -2.93 12.75
CA THR A 553 33.88 -1.76 13.44
C THR A 553 32.67 -1.22 12.68
N LYS A 554 31.68 -0.68 13.39
CA LYS A 554 30.45 -0.10 12.80
C LYS A 554 29.64 -1.12 11.95
N GLN A 555 29.34 -2.27 12.52
CA GLN A 555 28.72 -3.40 11.83
C GLN A 555 27.40 -3.03 11.13
N ASP A 556 26.54 -2.23 11.78
CA ASP A 556 25.26 -1.80 11.21
C ASP A 556 25.43 -0.93 9.95
N ILE A 557 26.45 -0.06 9.94
CA ILE A 557 26.78 0.75 8.76
C ILE A 557 27.27 -0.13 7.61
N CYS A 558 28.11 -1.13 7.91
CA CYS A 558 28.59 -2.09 6.89
C CYS A 558 27.43 -2.90 6.30
N TYR A 559 26.45 -3.28 7.11
CA TYR A 559 25.26 -3.98 6.63
C TYR A 559 24.41 -3.10 5.70
N ALA A 560 24.17 -1.85 6.08
CA ALA A 560 23.48 -0.91 5.20
C ALA A 560 24.23 -0.68 3.87
N TYR A 561 25.56 -0.57 3.90
CA TYR A 561 26.36 -0.45 2.67
C TYR A 561 26.27 -1.71 1.80
N GLN A 562 26.20 -2.91 2.37
CA GLN A 562 26.00 -4.15 1.62
C GLN A 562 24.65 -4.15 0.88
N GLU A 563 23.59 -3.70 1.53
CA GLU A 563 22.26 -3.56 0.93
C GLU A 563 22.26 -2.54 -0.22
N TYR A 564 22.80 -1.33 0.00
CA TYR A 564 22.88 -0.31 -1.04
C TYR A 564 23.72 -0.74 -2.25
N LEU A 565 24.87 -1.37 -2.00
CA LEU A 565 25.73 -1.89 -3.05
C LEU A 565 25.09 -3.07 -3.81
N ALA A 566 24.42 -3.97 -3.11
CA ALA A 566 23.69 -5.07 -3.74
C ALA A 566 22.61 -4.53 -4.69
N SER A 567 21.78 -3.58 -4.22
CA SER A 567 20.78 -2.92 -5.04
C SER A 567 21.39 -2.17 -6.25
N CYS A 568 22.51 -1.46 -6.04
CA CYS A 568 23.21 -0.75 -7.11
C CYS A 568 23.74 -1.70 -8.18
N LEU A 569 24.46 -2.75 -7.79
CA LEU A 569 25.11 -3.72 -8.69
C LEU A 569 24.10 -4.50 -9.53
N THR A 570 22.87 -4.69 -9.02
CA THR A 570 21.77 -5.31 -9.78
C THR A 570 21.52 -4.57 -11.11
N GLY A 571 21.50 -3.23 -11.10
CA GLY A 571 21.24 -2.44 -12.31
C GLY A 571 22.30 -2.62 -13.41
N PHE A 572 23.54 -2.90 -13.05
CA PHE A 572 24.61 -3.19 -14.02
C PHE A 572 24.51 -4.60 -14.62
N LEU A 573 24.11 -5.57 -13.82
CA LEU A 573 23.98 -6.96 -14.27
C LEU A 573 22.81 -7.15 -15.24
N THR A 574 21.69 -6.48 -14.98
CA THR A 574 20.47 -6.57 -15.81
C THR A 574 20.69 -6.11 -17.24
N THR A 575 21.62 -5.16 -17.47
CA THR A 575 21.92 -4.58 -18.77
C THR A 575 23.23 -5.10 -19.39
N GLY A 576 23.90 -6.03 -18.70
CA GLY A 576 25.17 -6.55 -19.19
C GLY A 576 26.36 -5.57 -19.09
N MET A 577 26.27 -4.55 -18.22
CA MET A 577 27.32 -3.58 -17.93
C MET A 577 28.27 -4.05 -16.81
N ALA A 578 28.47 -5.34 -16.71
CA ALA A 578 29.36 -6.01 -15.77
C ALA A 578 30.41 -6.85 -16.52
N ASP A 579 31.49 -7.27 -15.86
CA ASP A 579 32.39 -8.29 -16.36
C ASP A 579 32.19 -9.61 -15.57
N LYS A 580 32.41 -10.74 -16.24
CA LYS A 580 32.15 -12.07 -15.68
C LYS A 580 33.03 -12.40 -14.47
N ASP A 581 34.29 -11.96 -14.47
CA ASP A 581 35.23 -12.26 -13.40
C ASP A 581 34.83 -11.52 -12.13
N SER A 582 34.48 -10.21 -12.25
CA SER A 582 33.98 -9.43 -11.11
C SER A 582 32.64 -9.95 -10.60
N ALA A 583 31.76 -10.44 -11.47
CA ALA A 583 30.49 -11.03 -11.05
C ALA A 583 30.69 -12.34 -10.26
N ALA A 584 31.67 -13.16 -10.63
CA ALA A 584 32.02 -14.37 -9.89
C ALA A 584 32.64 -14.06 -8.51
N ILE A 585 33.49 -13.03 -8.43
CA ILE A 585 34.04 -12.53 -7.15
C ILE A 585 32.91 -12.01 -6.27
N LEU A 586 32.02 -11.20 -6.82
CA LEU A 586 30.88 -10.60 -6.12
C LEU A 586 29.97 -11.70 -5.53
N LEU A 587 29.69 -12.76 -6.26
CA LEU A 587 28.88 -13.88 -5.76
C LEU A 587 29.53 -14.54 -4.54
N LYS A 588 30.85 -14.77 -4.56
CA LYS A 588 31.56 -15.30 -3.40
C LYS A 588 31.51 -14.37 -2.20
N ASP A 589 31.69 -13.08 -2.43
CA ASP A 589 31.62 -12.05 -1.38
C ASP A 589 30.20 -11.91 -0.83
N LEU A 590 29.18 -12.06 -1.66
CA LEU A 590 27.77 -12.08 -1.26
C LEU A 590 27.45 -13.25 -0.31
N ILE A 591 27.92 -14.45 -0.64
CA ILE A 591 27.78 -15.63 0.23
C ILE A 591 28.46 -15.39 1.57
N ASN A 592 29.69 -14.85 1.56
CA ASN A 592 30.36 -14.47 2.78
C ASN A 592 29.59 -13.46 3.61
N SER A 593 28.85 -12.53 2.97
CA SER A 593 28.00 -11.56 3.68
C SER A 593 26.87 -12.26 4.45
N PHE A 594 26.21 -13.25 3.87
CA PHE A 594 25.18 -14.04 4.55
C PHE A 594 25.73 -14.80 5.76
N GLU A 595 26.95 -15.36 5.65
CA GLU A 595 27.63 -16.05 6.76
C GLU A 595 27.98 -15.10 7.90
N ILE A 596 28.50 -13.91 7.59
CA ILE A 596 28.90 -12.90 8.58
C ILE A 596 27.65 -12.35 9.30
N ARG A 597 26.61 -12.02 8.54
CA ARG A 597 25.33 -11.52 9.07
C ARG A 597 24.53 -12.59 9.82
N LYS A 598 24.76 -13.87 9.53
CA LYS A 598 23.95 -15.02 9.96
C LYS A 598 22.49 -14.94 9.51
N ASP A 599 22.19 -14.04 8.61
CA ASP A 599 20.85 -13.76 8.09
C ASP A 599 20.89 -13.42 6.59
N LEU A 600 19.73 -13.57 5.94
CA LEU A 600 19.49 -13.21 4.56
C LEU A 600 18.92 -11.78 4.51
N TYR A 601 19.13 -11.09 3.40
CA TYR A 601 18.55 -9.78 3.13
C TYR A 601 18.11 -9.68 1.67
N ASP A 602 17.03 -8.95 1.44
CA ASP A 602 16.32 -8.93 0.15
C ASP A 602 17.20 -8.51 -1.03
N GLU A 603 17.99 -7.45 -0.88
CA GLU A 603 18.87 -6.95 -1.93
C GLU A 603 19.96 -7.97 -2.30
N GLY A 604 20.48 -8.69 -1.31
CA GLY A 604 21.47 -9.73 -1.54
C GLY A 604 20.91 -10.94 -2.30
N ILE A 605 19.69 -11.37 -1.95
CA ILE A 605 19.01 -12.46 -2.65
C ILE A 605 18.68 -12.04 -4.09
N THR A 606 18.20 -10.81 -4.29
CA THR A 606 17.92 -10.25 -5.61
C THR A 606 19.19 -10.20 -6.46
N LEU A 607 20.30 -9.73 -5.89
CA LEU A 607 21.59 -9.70 -6.56
C LEU A 607 22.05 -11.10 -7.00
N MET A 608 21.83 -12.11 -6.16
CA MET A 608 22.15 -13.52 -6.49
C MET A 608 21.36 -13.99 -7.73
N GLY A 609 20.07 -13.65 -7.81
CA GLY A 609 19.24 -13.94 -8.98
C GLY A 609 19.77 -13.25 -10.26
N CYS A 610 20.09 -11.95 -10.17
CA CYS A 610 20.65 -11.20 -11.30
C CYS A 610 22.02 -11.74 -11.77
N ILE A 611 22.88 -12.17 -10.84
CA ILE A 611 24.15 -12.82 -11.20
C ILE A 611 23.87 -14.11 -11.98
N SER A 612 22.86 -14.89 -11.58
CA SER A 612 22.51 -16.14 -12.29
C SER A 612 22.05 -15.88 -13.73
N LEU A 613 21.18 -14.88 -13.94
CA LEU A 613 20.74 -14.48 -15.27
C LEU A 613 21.89 -13.97 -16.16
N TYR A 614 22.83 -13.24 -15.56
CA TYR A 614 23.97 -12.69 -16.27
C TYR A 614 25.01 -13.75 -16.65
N THR A 615 25.33 -14.69 -15.73
CA THR A 615 26.34 -15.73 -15.93
C THR A 615 25.80 -16.97 -16.63
N LYS A 616 24.46 -17.11 -16.63
CA LYS A 616 23.77 -18.24 -17.29
C LYS A 616 24.30 -19.61 -16.83
N GLN A 617 24.64 -20.50 -17.77
CA GLN A 617 25.08 -21.85 -17.47
C GLN A 617 26.34 -21.90 -16.59
N ASP A 618 27.21 -20.89 -16.62
CA ASP A 618 28.39 -20.80 -15.75
C ASP A 618 28.01 -20.84 -14.26
N PHE A 619 26.78 -20.36 -13.93
CA PHE A 619 26.24 -20.38 -12.57
C PHE A 619 26.01 -21.78 -11.99
N ASN A 620 25.88 -22.80 -12.83
CA ASN A 620 25.65 -24.18 -12.39
C ASN A 620 26.78 -24.71 -11.46
N VAL A 621 28.00 -24.21 -11.63
CA VAL A 621 29.16 -24.63 -10.81
C VAL A 621 29.00 -24.23 -9.35
N VAL A 622 28.22 -23.17 -9.05
CA VAL A 622 28.07 -22.63 -7.69
C VAL A 622 26.74 -23.02 -7.05
N MET A 623 25.87 -23.72 -7.76
CA MET A 623 24.53 -24.08 -7.27
C MET A 623 24.55 -24.85 -5.94
N ASP A 624 25.47 -25.80 -5.78
CA ASP A 624 25.57 -26.58 -4.54
C ASP A 624 25.98 -25.70 -3.34
N LEU A 625 26.71 -24.60 -3.59
CA LEU A 625 27.12 -23.65 -2.58
C LEU A 625 25.98 -22.70 -2.15
N ILE A 626 25.15 -22.27 -3.10
CA ILE A 626 24.04 -21.32 -2.83
C ILE A 626 22.77 -22.02 -2.37
N SER A 627 22.59 -23.30 -2.67
CA SER A 627 21.37 -24.05 -2.38
C SER A 627 20.92 -23.97 -0.90
N PRO A 628 21.80 -24.04 0.11
CA PRO A 628 21.41 -23.91 1.51
C PRO A 628 20.76 -22.55 1.83
N TYR A 629 21.24 -21.46 1.23
CA TYR A 629 20.71 -20.11 1.45
C TYR A 629 19.36 -19.94 0.77
N LEU A 630 19.22 -20.46 -0.44
CA LEU A 630 17.96 -20.44 -1.17
C LEU A 630 16.86 -21.25 -0.46
N ILE A 631 17.21 -22.45 0.05
CA ILE A 631 16.30 -23.27 0.87
C ILE A 631 15.93 -22.54 2.16
N LYS A 632 16.90 -21.89 2.84
CA LYS A 632 16.64 -21.09 4.03
C LYS A 632 15.63 -19.97 3.71
N GLY A 633 15.82 -19.26 2.60
CA GLY A 633 14.92 -18.19 2.18
C GLY A 633 13.51 -18.68 1.84
N LEU A 634 13.38 -19.76 1.05
CA LEU A 634 12.08 -20.38 0.72
C LEU A 634 11.36 -20.94 1.94
N SER A 635 12.08 -21.29 2.99
CA SER A 635 11.53 -21.79 4.27
C SER A 635 11.19 -20.67 5.26
N SER A 636 11.60 -19.42 4.99
CA SER A 636 11.40 -18.26 5.87
C SER A 636 9.98 -17.70 5.75
N THR A 637 8.97 -18.53 6.00
CA THR A 637 7.55 -18.17 5.87
C THR A 637 7.09 -17.14 6.90
N ASP A 638 7.83 -16.98 8.00
CA ASP A 638 7.60 -15.94 9.02
C ASP A 638 8.13 -14.56 8.58
N SER A 639 8.92 -14.50 7.51
CA SER A 639 9.45 -13.30 6.87
C SER A 639 9.02 -13.24 5.40
N PRO A 640 7.78 -12.77 5.11
CA PRO A 640 7.21 -12.82 3.76
C PRO A 640 8.07 -12.16 2.68
N SER A 641 8.79 -11.07 3.01
CA SER A 641 9.69 -10.37 2.07
C SER A 641 10.83 -11.29 1.63
N ILE A 642 11.57 -11.88 2.55
CA ILE A 642 12.68 -12.83 2.26
C ILE A 642 12.18 -14.03 1.46
N CYS A 643 11.03 -14.59 1.84
CA CYS A 643 10.43 -15.72 1.11
C CYS A 643 10.08 -15.33 -0.33
N LYS A 644 9.41 -14.17 -0.52
CA LYS A 644 9.07 -13.61 -1.84
C LYS A 644 10.33 -13.43 -2.70
N THR A 645 11.33 -12.73 -2.17
CA THR A 645 12.58 -12.47 -2.90
C THR A 645 13.32 -13.74 -3.26
N SER A 646 13.25 -14.77 -2.39
CA SER A 646 13.83 -16.10 -2.66
C SER A 646 13.09 -16.86 -3.77
N ILE A 647 11.76 -16.74 -3.85
CA ILE A 647 10.95 -17.28 -4.95
C ILE A 647 11.35 -16.62 -6.27
N LEU A 648 11.45 -15.29 -6.30
CA LEU A 648 11.88 -14.54 -7.49
C LEU A 648 13.32 -14.90 -7.91
N CYS A 649 14.24 -15.00 -6.96
CA CYS A 649 15.61 -15.45 -7.22
C CYS A 649 15.65 -16.85 -7.81
N LEU A 650 14.83 -17.78 -7.31
CA LEU A 650 14.72 -19.12 -7.87
C LEU A 650 14.21 -19.09 -9.32
N SER A 651 13.24 -18.23 -9.63
CA SER A 651 12.76 -18.01 -10.99
C SER A 651 13.91 -17.53 -11.91
N ASP A 652 14.70 -16.56 -11.47
CA ASP A 652 15.85 -16.05 -12.20
C ASP A 652 16.91 -17.15 -12.44
N ILE A 653 17.18 -17.97 -11.44
CA ILE A 653 18.11 -19.10 -11.53
C ILE A 653 17.62 -20.12 -12.57
N ILE A 654 16.35 -20.48 -12.55
CA ILE A 654 15.77 -21.44 -13.50
C ILE A 654 15.87 -20.91 -14.93
N ARG A 655 15.55 -19.64 -15.15
CA ARG A 655 15.69 -18.98 -16.45
C ARG A 655 17.17 -18.87 -16.89
N GLY A 656 18.08 -18.57 -15.97
CA GLY A 656 19.50 -18.44 -16.26
C GLY A 656 20.19 -19.78 -16.59
N LEU A 657 19.82 -20.85 -15.92
CA LEU A 657 20.41 -22.20 -16.12
C LEU A 657 19.87 -22.93 -17.37
N GLU A 658 18.82 -22.44 -17.98
CA GLU A 658 18.16 -23.04 -19.13
C GLU A 658 17.87 -24.55 -18.86
N SER A 659 18.23 -25.50 -19.59
CA SER A 659 17.89 -26.93 -19.46
C SER A 659 18.58 -27.73 -18.32
N GLN A 660 19.09 -27.09 -17.27
CA GLN A 660 19.77 -27.78 -16.16
C GLN A 660 18.81 -28.31 -15.09
N ASN A 661 18.36 -29.51 -15.19
CA ASN A 661 17.14 -30.07 -14.61
C ASN A 661 17.24 -30.60 -13.18
N LYS A 662 18.47 -30.86 -12.64
CA LYS A 662 18.62 -31.56 -11.36
C LYS A 662 18.03 -30.81 -10.14
N TYR A 663 17.89 -29.51 -10.24
CA TYR A 663 17.48 -28.66 -9.12
C TYR A 663 15.96 -28.52 -8.97
N VAL A 664 15.16 -28.82 -9.99
CA VAL A 664 13.69 -28.83 -9.90
C VAL A 664 13.23 -29.72 -8.76
N ASN A 665 13.78 -30.92 -8.65
CA ASN A 665 13.43 -31.87 -7.59
C ASN A 665 13.77 -31.38 -6.17
N VAL A 666 14.73 -30.46 -6.04
CA VAL A 666 15.14 -29.89 -4.75
C VAL A 666 14.19 -28.78 -4.28
N TYR A 667 13.81 -27.87 -5.19
CA TYR A 667 13.12 -26.65 -4.79
C TYR A 667 11.59 -26.72 -4.93
N LEU A 668 11.08 -27.48 -5.90
CA LEU A 668 9.65 -27.60 -6.13
C LEU A 668 8.85 -28.02 -4.89
N PRO A 669 9.32 -28.94 -4.01
CA PRO A 669 8.59 -29.27 -2.78
C PRO A 669 8.38 -28.08 -1.84
N TYR A 670 9.30 -27.10 -1.77
CA TYR A 670 9.15 -25.88 -0.96
C TYR A 670 8.10 -24.96 -1.56
N VAL A 671 8.10 -24.77 -2.88
CA VAL A 671 7.09 -24.00 -3.61
C VAL A 671 5.70 -24.61 -3.42
N MET A 672 5.58 -25.93 -3.54
CA MET A 672 4.32 -26.64 -3.32
C MET A 672 3.82 -26.54 -1.88
N ASN A 673 4.72 -26.53 -0.89
CA ASN A 673 4.37 -26.30 0.51
C ASN A 673 3.80 -24.89 0.73
N ILE A 674 4.39 -23.85 0.14
CA ILE A 674 3.90 -22.48 0.24
C ILE A 674 2.48 -22.37 -0.35
N LEU A 675 2.23 -22.99 -1.51
CA LEU A 675 0.90 -22.99 -2.15
C LEU A 675 -0.16 -23.72 -1.34
N SER A 676 0.21 -24.85 -0.72
CA SER A 676 -0.73 -25.73 -0.02
C SER A 676 -1.02 -25.32 1.42
N ASN A 677 -0.20 -24.47 2.02
CA ASN A 677 -0.34 -24.07 3.42
C ASN A 677 -1.15 -22.77 3.53
N ASN A 678 -2.29 -22.83 4.22
CA ASN A 678 -3.18 -21.69 4.42
C ASN A 678 -2.71 -20.74 5.55
N ASN A 679 -1.71 -21.10 6.34
CA ASN A 679 -1.15 -20.24 7.39
C ASN A 679 -0.04 -19.32 6.88
N ILE A 680 0.39 -19.48 5.63
CA ILE A 680 1.41 -18.65 4.99
C ILE A 680 0.73 -17.43 4.35
N ASP A 681 1.45 -16.31 4.29
CA ASP A 681 0.96 -15.08 3.67
C ASP A 681 0.38 -15.36 2.27
N ARG A 682 -0.89 -15.01 2.08
CA ARG A 682 -1.62 -15.24 0.83
C ARG A 682 -0.97 -14.60 -0.39
N ASN A 683 -0.26 -13.47 -0.19
CA ASN A 683 0.40 -12.74 -1.27
C ASN A 683 1.62 -13.48 -1.88
N LEU A 684 2.14 -14.51 -1.20
CA LEU A 684 3.21 -15.34 -1.75
C LEU A 684 2.74 -16.34 -2.81
N LYS A 685 1.45 -16.63 -2.85
CA LYS A 685 0.89 -17.68 -3.73
C LYS A 685 1.01 -17.32 -5.22
N SER A 686 0.75 -16.07 -5.59
CA SER A 686 0.90 -15.59 -6.97
C SER A 686 2.32 -15.81 -7.50
N TYR A 687 3.35 -15.48 -6.70
CA TYR A 687 4.75 -15.70 -7.09
C TYR A 687 5.09 -17.18 -7.26
N CYS A 688 4.46 -18.06 -6.46
CA CYS A 688 4.63 -19.49 -6.61
C CYS A 688 4.04 -20.03 -7.92
N PHE A 689 2.97 -19.48 -8.41
CA PHE A 689 2.42 -19.83 -9.73
C PHE A 689 3.38 -19.43 -10.85
N ASN A 690 3.97 -18.24 -10.78
CA ASN A 690 4.95 -17.80 -11.78
C ASN A 690 6.15 -18.73 -11.87
N ILE A 691 6.69 -19.17 -10.73
CA ILE A 691 7.82 -20.08 -10.75
C ILE A 691 7.47 -21.48 -11.30
N ILE A 692 6.24 -21.95 -11.06
CA ILE A 692 5.77 -23.20 -11.70
C ILE A 692 5.74 -23.02 -13.22
N SER A 693 5.29 -21.87 -13.71
CA SER A 693 5.32 -21.53 -15.14
C SER A 693 6.74 -21.57 -15.68
N ASP A 694 7.69 -20.89 -15.01
CA ASP A 694 9.11 -20.89 -15.40
C ASP A 694 9.72 -22.28 -15.41
N ILE A 695 9.40 -23.13 -14.43
CA ILE A 695 9.88 -24.53 -14.37
C ILE A 695 9.35 -25.32 -15.57
N PHE A 696 8.08 -25.21 -15.91
CA PHE A 696 7.50 -25.93 -17.05
C PHE A 696 8.06 -25.47 -18.39
N ILE A 697 8.26 -24.14 -18.56
CA ILE A 697 8.82 -23.57 -19.80
C ILE A 697 10.27 -24.02 -19.99
N ASN A 698 11.09 -23.97 -18.93
CA ASN A 698 12.55 -24.21 -19.06
C ASN A 698 12.93 -25.67 -18.85
N CYS A 699 12.14 -26.45 -18.10
CA CYS A 699 12.46 -27.84 -17.72
C CYS A 699 11.26 -28.78 -17.85
N PRO A 700 10.57 -28.85 -19.01
CA PRO A 700 9.27 -29.52 -19.17
C PRO A 700 9.30 -31.02 -18.80
N GLU A 701 10.35 -31.78 -19.12
CA GLU A 701 10.42 -33.20 -18.82
C GLU A 701 10.57 -33.48 -17.32
N GLU A 702 11.35 -32.68 -16.61
CA GLU A 702 11.53 -32.81 -15.16
C GLU A 702 10.30 -32.33 -14.41
N ALA A 703 9.70 -31.19 -14.81
CA ALA A 703 8.48 -30.67 -14.26
C ALA A 703 7.31 -31.67 -14.38
N PHE A 704 7.25 -32.40 -15.49
CA PHE A 704 6.20 -33.37 -15.75
C PHE A 704 6.20 -34.57 -14.75
N LYS A 705 7.27 -34.83 -14.06
CA LYS A 705 7.32 -35.85 -12.98
C LYS A 705 6.41 -35.49 -11.82
N PHE A 706 6.20 -34.19 -11.59
CA PHE A 706 5.33 -33.61 -10.54
C PHE A 706 3.96 -33.18 -11.07
N PHE A 707 3.69 -33.40 -12.34
CA PHE A 707 2.48 -32.90 -13.00
C PHE A 707 1.17 -33.25 -12.25
N PRO A 708 0.95 -34.50 -11.76
CA PRO A 708 -0.28 -34.82 -11.05
C PRO A 708 -0.44 -34.01 -9.74
N ASP A 709 0.63 -33.83 -9.00
CA ASP A 709 0.62 -33.11 -7.72
C ASP A 709 0.40 -31.60 -7.93
N ILE A 710 1.05 -31.05 -8.96
CA ILE A 710 0.87 -29.63 -9.34
C ILE A 710 -0.56 -29.39 -9.78
N MET A 711 -1.11 -30.22 -10.65
CA MET A 711 -2.51 -30.09 -11.12
C MET A 711 -3.53 -30.25 -9.99
N LYS A 712 -3.22 -31.04 -8.98
CA LYS A 712 -4.04 -31.15 -7.77
C LYS A 712 -4.06 -29.83 -6.99
N VAL A 713 -2.90 -29.19 -6.80
CA VAL A 713 -2.81 -27.90 -6.10
C VAL A 713 -3.47 -26.78 -6.89
N ILE A 714 -3.26 -26.74 -8.21
CA ILE A 714 -3.95 -25.79 -9.09
C ILE A 714 -5.46 -26.01 -9.03
N GLY A 715 -5.93 -27.26 -9.04
CA GLY A 715 -7.36 -27.58 -8.88
C GLY A 715 -7.94 -27.02 -7.58
N SER A 716 -7.24 -27.18 -6.46
CA SER A 716 -7.66 -26.60 -5.18
C SER A 716 -7.65 -25.06 -5.20
N ALA A 717 -6.67 -24.44 -5.87
CA ALA A 717 -6.63 -22.98 -6.02
C ALA A 717 -7.77 -22.47 -6.92
N MET A 718 -8.11 -23.21 -8.01
CA MET A 718 -9.27 -22.90 -8.85
C MET A 718 -10.57 -22.96 -8.04
N GLU A 719 -10.75 -23.99 -7.20
CA GLU A 719 -11.92 -24.10 -6.33
C GLU A 719 -12.00 -22.94 -5.33
N ALA A 720 -10.89 -22.60 -4.68
CA ALA A 720 -10.81 -21.51 -3.71
C ALA A 720 -11.08 -20.12 -4.33
N THR A 721 -10.81 -19.96 -5.63
CA THR A 721 -10.98 -18.67 -6.34
C THR A 721 -12.29 -18.55 -7.11
N GLN A 722 -13.20 -19.53 -7.05
CA GLN A 722 -14.54 -19.50 -7.67
C GLN A 722 -15.58 -18.70 -6.85
N ILE A 723 -15.15 -17.88 -5.89
CA ILE A 723 -16.01 -16.98 -5.13
C ILE A 723 -16.60 -15.94 -6.10
N LYS A 724 -17.89 -15.64 -5.96
CA LYS A 724 -18.56 -14.61 -6.74
C LYS A 724 -18.45 -13.26 -6.07
N PHE A 725 -18.07 -12.27 -6.83
CA PHE A 725 -17.99 -10.88 -6.41
C PHE A 725 -19.09 -10.05 -7.03
N ASN A 726 -19.44 -8.93 -6.39
CA ASN A 726 -20.41 -7.96 -6.86
C ASN A 726 -19.88 -6.53 -6.63
N GLU A 727 -20.63 -5.53 -7.03
CA GLU A 727 -20.25 -4.12 -6.93
C GLU A 727 -19.96 -3.63 -5.50
N ASN A 728 -20.49 -4.31 -4.49
CA ASN A 728 -20.33 -3.98 -3.07
C ASN A 728 -19.19 -4.79 -2.41
N SER A 729 -18.47 -5.62 -3.17
CA SER A 729 -17.36 -6.41 -2.63
C SER A 729 -16.15 -5.53 -2.35
N ASP A 730 -15.41 -5.86 -1.28
CA ASP A 730 -14.18 -5.14 -0.92
C ASP A 730 -13.16 -5.14 -2.06
N GLN A 731 -12.68 -3.96 -2.43
CA GLN A 731 -11.80 -3.77 -3.58
C GLN A 731 -10.44 -4.46 -3.42
N ASP A 732 -9.86 -4.45 -2.23
CA ASP A 732 -8.56 -5.10 -1.98
C ASP A 732 -8.69 -6.61 -2.08
N THR A 733 -9.79 -7.15 -1.60
CA THR A 733 -10.13 -8.57 -1.75
C THR A 733 -10.35 -8.90 -3.23
N CYS A 734 -11.14 -8.10 -3.96
CA CYS A 734 -11.32 -8.29 -5.40
C CYS A 734 -10.00 -8.29 -6.16
N ASN A 735 -9.14 -7.30 -5.91
CA ASN A 735 -7.84 -7.19 -6.57
C ASN A 735 -6.94 -8.40 -6.29
N HIS A 736 -6.93 -8.88 -5.05
CA HIS A 736 -6.18 -10.10 -4.70
C HIS A 736 -6.67 -11.33 -5.46
N TYR A 737 -8.00 -11.50 -5.59
CA TYR A 737 -8.55 -12.63 -6.33
C TYR A 737 -8.37 -12.49 -7.85
N ILE A 738 -8.41 -11.28 -8.39
CA ILE A 738 -8.06 -11.00 -9.79
C ILE A 738 -6.62 -11.43 -10.06
N ASP A 739 -5.67 -10.96 -9.27
CA ASP A 739 -4.25 -11.31 -9.38
C ASP A 739 -4.03 -12.83 -9.33
N LEU A 740 -4.66 -13.52 -8.39
CA LEU A 740 -4.52 -14.96 -8.26
C LEU A 740 -5.16 -15.74 -9.43
N ARG A 741 -6.28 -15.29 -9.95
CA ARG A 741 -6.96 -15.89 -11.13
C ARG A 741 -6.12 -15.71 -12.40
N GLU A 742 -5.52 -14.54 -12.58
CA GLU A 742 -4.59 -14.27 -13.68
C GLU A 742 -3.42 -15.25 -13.68
N HIS A 743 -2.72 -15.37 -12.56
CA HIS A 743 -1.58 -16.26 -12.42
C HIS A 743 -1.94 -17.74 -12.56
N ILE A 744 -3.12 -18.16 -12.10
CA ILE A 744 -3.60 -19.53 -12.32
C ILE A 744 -3.79 -19.81 -13.81
N LEU A 745 -4.42 -18.91 -14.57
CA LEU A 745 -4.63 -19.10 -16.00
C LEU A 745 -3.32 -19.07 -16.79
N GLU A 746 -2.44 -18.12 -16.47
CA GLU A 746 -1.10 -18.05 -17.07
C GLU A 746 -0.32 -19.35 -16.84
N THR A 747 -0.32 -19.84 -15.61
CA THR A 747 0.35 -21.12 -15.26
C THR A 747 -0.23 -22.31 -16.02
N LEU A 748 -1.55 -22.39 -16.13
CA LEU A 748 -2.21 -23.44 -16.91
C LEU A 748 -1.84 -23.38 -18.38
N THR A 749 -1.72 -22.17 -18.95
CA THR A 749 -1.29 -21.96 -20.34
C THR A 749 0.15 -22.43 -20.55
N CYS A 750 1.07 -22.05 -19.63
CA CYS A 750 2.46 -22.47 -19.66
C CYS A 750 2.62 -23.99 -19.49
N ILE A 751 1.89 -24.61 -18.56
CA ILE A 751 1.88 -26.05 -18.36
C ILE A 751 1.38 -26.76 -19.61
N PHE A 752 0.28 -26.27 -20.21
CA PHE A 752 -0.29 -26.88 -21.41
C PHE A 752 0.70 -26.81 -22.59
N ALA A 753 1.34 -25.67 -22.80
CA ALA A 753 2.37 -25.50 -23.83
C ALA A 753 3.54 -26.48 -23.63
N ALA A 754 4.03 -26.60 -22.40
CA ALA A 754 5.12 -27.50 -22.06
C ALA A 754 4.75 -28.99 -22.27
N VAL A 755 3.55 -29.38 -21.85
CA VAL A 755 3.05 -30.75 -22.04
C VAL A 755 2.87 -31.07 -23.53
N LYS A 756 2.49 -30.08 -24.34
CA LYS A 756 2.38 -30.19 -25.80
C LYS A 756 3.78 -30.40 -26.44
N GLU A 757 4.79 -29.65 -25.98
CA GLU A 757 6.17 -29.76 -26.46
C GLU A 757 6.75 -31.17 -26.26
N ILE A 758 6.51 -31.79 -25.10
CA ILE A 758 6.96 -33.15 -24.79
C ILE A 758 6.00 -34.24 -25.28
N ASN A 759 5.03 -33.91 -26.14
CA ASN A 759 4.05 -34.86 -26.74
C ASN A 759 3.24 -35.68 -25.71
N LYS A 760 2.81 -35.06 -24.60
CA LYS A 760 2.02 -35.71 -23.54
C LYS A 760 0.65 -35.10 -23.32
N VAL A 761 0.07 -34.48 -24.34
CA VAL A 761 -1.22 -33.78 -24.30
C VAL A 761 -2.37 -34.65 -23.76
N ASP A 762 -2.31 -35.97 -24.01
CA ASP A 762 -3.31 -36.92 -23.50
C ASP A 762 -3.40 -36.91 -21.97
N LYS A 763 -2.31 -36.62 -21.27
CA LYS A 763 -2.29 -36.55 -19.80
C LYS A 763 -2.98 -35.34 -19.24
N PHE A 764 -3.22 -34.31 -20.08
CA PHE A 764 -3.93 -33.10 -19.69
C PHE A 764 -5.47 -33.22 -19.83
N VAL A 765 -5.98 -34.17 -20.67
CA VAL A 765 -7.39 -34.40 -20.95
C VAL A 765 -8.28 -34.43 -19.69
N PRO A 766 -7.90 -35.15 -18.59
CA PRO A 766 -8.75 -35.24 -17.40
C PRO A 766 -9.06 -33.88 -16.75
N TYR A 767 -8.26 -32.87 -16.98
CA TYR A 767 -8.35 -31.56 -16.34
C TYR A 767 -9.11 -30.54 -17.20
N VAL A 768 -9.23 -30.76 -18.52
CA VAL A 768 -9.80 -29.80 -19.48
C VAL A 768 -11.20 -29.36 -19.09
N ASN A 769 -12.09 -30.30 -18.74
CA ASN A 769 -13.45 -29.97 -18.35
C ASN A 769 -13.53 -29.08 -17.11
N GLY A 770 -12.70 -29.36 -16.10
CA GLY A 770 -12.61 -28.55 -14.89
C GLY A 770 -12.10 -27.12 -15.19
N ILE A 771 -11.10 -26.99 -16.05
CA ILE A 771 -10.52 -25.71 -16.47
C ILE A 771 -11.54 -24.90 -17.27
N MET A 772 -12.24 -25.51 -18.22
CA MET A 772 -13.28 -24.83 -19.00
C MET A 772 -14.41 -24.33 -18.11
N LYS A 773 -14.85 -25.12 -17.13
CA LYS A 773 -15.83 -24.69 -16.15
C LYS A 773 -15.33 -23.52 -15.29
N TYR A 774 -14.06 -23.56 -14.91
CA TYR A 774 -13.42 -22.47 -14.17
C TYR A 774 -13.41 -21.17 -14.98
N ILE A 775 -12.93 -21.22 -16.23
CA ILE A 775 -12.92 -20.06 -17.13
C ILE A 775 -14.34 -19.48 -17.31
N ASN A 776 -15.34 -20.34 -17.48
CA ASN A 776 -16.73 -19.91 -17.61
C ASN A 776 -17.26 -19.23 -16.32
N THR A 777 -16.84 -19.70 -15.15
CA THR A 777 -17.26 -19.13 -13.88
C THR A 777 -16.64 -17.75 -13.64
N ILE A 778 -15.31 -17.64 -13.78
CA ILE A 778 -14.59 -16.38 -13.49
C ILE A 778 -14.77 -15.34 -14.61
N GLY A 779 -14.94 -15.75 -15.87
CA GLY A 779 -15.18 -14.85 -17.00
C GLY A 779 -16.53 -14.14 -16.95
N ASN A 780 -17.48 -14.68 -16.17
CA ASN A 780 -18.79 -14.07 -15.91
C ASN A 780 -18.89 -13.37 -14.54
N ASP A 781 -17.81 -13.35 -13.78
CA ASP A 781 -17.75 -12.73 -12.47
C ASP A 781 -17.47 -11.21 -12.56
N PHE A 782 -17.85 -10.46 -11.52
CA PHE A 782 -17.53 -9.02 -11.41
C PHE A 782 -16.02 -8.81 -11.33
N ALA A 783 -15.32 -9.60 -10.52
CA ALA A 783 -13.87 -9.57 -10.39
C ALA A 783 -13.19 -10.33 -11.54
N CYS A 784 -13.37 -9.84 -12.78
CA CYS A 784 -12.77 -10.37 -14.00
C CYS A 784 -12.09 -9.26 -14.80
N SER A 785 -10.76 -9.26 -14.78
CA SER A 785 -9.93 -8.32 -15.55
C SER A 785 -9.93 -8.63 -17.06
N VAL A 786 -9.42 -7.69 -17.84
CA VAL A 786 -9.16 -7.91 -19.27
C VAL A 786 -8.08 -8.96 -19.46
N GLU A 787 -7.08 -9.03 -18.58
CA GLU A 787 -6.03 -10.05 -18.61
C GLU A 787 -6.58 -11.47 -18.39
N ILE A 788 -7.48 -11.66 -17.41
CA ILE A 788 -8.17 -12.96 -17.22
C ILE A 788 -8.89 -13.40 -18.51
N MET A 789 -9.57 -12.46 -19.18
CA MET A 789 -10.25 -12.75 -20.43
C MET A 789 -9.29 -13.11 -21.56
N LYS A 790 -8.18 -12.39 -21.68
CA LYS A 790 -7.12 -12.63 -22.66
C LYS A 790 -6.49 -14.01 -22.46
N GLN A 791 -6.03 -14.32 -21.24
CA GLN A 791 -5.41 -15.61 -20.93
C GLN A 791 -6.39 -16.77 -21.09
N GLY A 792 -7.65 -16.60 -20.66
CA GLY A 792 -8.71 -17.60 -20.87
C GLY A 792 -8.96 -17.87 -22.35
N LEU A 793 -9.01 -16.82 -23.19
CA LEU A 793 -9.22 -16.95 -24.64
C LEU A 793 -8.06 -17.69 -25.31
N PHE A 794 -6.81 -17.42 -24.92
CA PHE A 794 -5.64 -18.09 -25.49
C PHE A 794 -5.61 -19.55 -25.10
N LEU A 795 -5.88 -19.90 -23.84
CA LEU A 795 -5.93 -21.28 -23.38
C LEU A 795 -7.06 -22.07 -24.07
N ILE A 796 -8.24 -21.50 -24.26
CA ILE A 796 -9.33 -22.07 -25.03
C ILE A 796 -8.89 -22.38 -26.48
N SER A 797 -8.17 -21.42 -27.10
CA SER A 797 -7.66 -21.59 -28.45
C SER A 797 -6.66 -22.73 -28.57
N ASP A 798 -5.75 -22.85 -27.62
CA ASP A 798 -4.80 -23.96 -27.54
C ASP A 798 -5.50 -25.33 -27.40
N PHE A 799 -6.57 -25.38 -26.59
CA PHE A 799 -7.41 -26.58 -26.49
C PHE A 799 -8.12 -26.90 -27.80
N CYS A 800 -8.61 -25.88 -28.52
CA CYS A 800 -9.23 -26.06 -29.84
C CYS A 800 -8.27 -26.68 -30.85
N ILE A 801 -7.02 -26.23 -30.87
CA ILE A 801 -5.97 -26.81 -31.74
C ILE A 801 -5.70 -28.27 -31.39
N SER A 802 -5.57 -28.56 -30.10
CA SER A 802 -5.08 -29.87 -29.63
C SER A 802 -6.17 -30.96 -29.61
N TYR A 803 -7.40 -30.61 -29.21
CA TYR A 803 -8.51 -31.55 -29.02
C TYR A 803 -9.57 -31.48 -30.12
N LYS A 804 -9.48 -30.48 -31.02
CA LYS A 804 -10.37 -30.33 -32.19
C LYS A 804 -11.84 -30.41 -31.82
N GLY A 805 -12.61 -31.30 -32.50
CA GLY A 805 -14.05 -31.45 -32.28
C GLY A 805 -14.45 -31.92 -30.88
N GLU A 806 -13.56 -32.55 -30.13
CA GLU A 806 -13.85 -33.05 -28.77
C GLU A 806 -14.10 -31.93 -27.78
N ILE A 807 -13.50 -30.74 -27.97
CA ILE A 807 -13.69 -29.58 -27.11
C ILE A 807 -15.04 -28.86 -27.33
N LYS A 808 -15.69 -29.05 -28.51
CA LYS A 808 -16.89 -28.31 -28.92
C LYS A 808 -18.00 -28.27 -27.87
N PRO A 809 -18.34 -29.37 -27.16
CA PRO A 809 -19.38 -29.34 -26.14
C PRO A 809 -19.10 -28.49 -24.92
N LEU A 810 -17.83 -28.11 -24.70
CA LEU A 810 -17.37 -27.33 -23.56
C LEU A 810 -17.25 -25.84 -23.87
N LEU A 811 -17.40 -25.43 -25.14
CA LEU A 811 -17.25 -24.03 -25.58
C LEU A 811 -18.55 -23.25 -25.31
N ASP A 812 -18.43 -22.20 -24.51
CA ASP A 812 -19.48 -21.20 -24.33
C ASP A 812 -19.26 -20.06 -25.33
N THR A 813 -20.06 -20.04 -26.38
CA THR A 813 -19.94 -19.08 -27.50
C THR A 813 -20.19 -17.63 -27.05
N ASP A 814 -21.13 -17.43 -26.13
CA ASP A 814 -21.50 -16.09 -25.65
C ASP A 814 -20.38 -15.51 -24.81
N LEU A 815 -19.78 -16.31 -23.92
CA LEU A 815 -18.63 -15.90 -23.14
C LEU A 815 -17.40 -15.62 -24.03
N ILE A 816 -17.12 -16.44 -25.01
CA ILE A 816 -16.01 -16.25 -25.95
C ILE A 816 -16.20 -14.94 -26.72
N GLN A 817 -17.38 -14.61 -27.19
CA GLN A 817 -17.67 -13.33 -27.86
C GLN A 817 -17.49 -12.16 -26.91
N LYS A 818 -17.93 -12.27 -25.65
CA LYS A 818 -17.71 -11.29 -24.60
C LYS A 818 -16.22 -11.06 -24.34
N MET A 819 -15.42 -12.13 -24.21
CA MET A 819 -13.97 -12.06 -24.01
C MET A 819 -13.28 -11.31 -25.15
N ILE A 820 -13.57 -11.70 -26.39
CA ILE A 820 -13.03 -11.07 -27.59
C ILE A 820 -13.37 -9.56 -27.61
N SER A 821 -14.64 -9.23 -27.43
CA SER A 821 -15.12 -7.85 -27.46
C SER A 821 -14.45 -7.00 -26.36
N LYS A 822 -14.31 -7.52 -25.15
CA LYS A 822 -13.71 -6.77 -24.03
C LYS A 822 -12.23 -6.50 -24.24
N VAL A 823 -11.47 -7.47 -24.75
CA VAL A 823 -10.03 -7.30 -25.04
C VAL A 823 -9.79 -6.36 -26.23
N GLU A 824 -10.58 -6.46 -27.30
CA GLU A 824 -10.48 -5.58 -28.49
C GLU A 824 -10.85 -4.12 -28.18
N ASN A 825 -11.76 -3.87 -27.23
CA ASN A 825 -12.21 -2.54 -26.87
C ASN A 825 -11.38 -1.91 -25.71
N ASP A 826 -10.48 -2.66 -25.12
CA ASP A 826 -9.61 -2.13 -24.09
C ASP A 826 -8.62 -1.09 -24.65
N LYS A 827 -8.40 0.00 -23.90
CA LYS A 827 -7.58 1.13 -24.39
C LYS A 827 -6.09 0.83 -24.47
N VAL A 828 -5.59 -0.11 -23.67
CA VAL A 828 -4.19 -0.51 -23.60
C VAL A 828 -3.97 -1.74 -24.49
N GLU A 829 -4.67 -2.82 -24.23
CA GLU A 829 -4.53 -4.09 -24.93
C GLU A 829 -4.83 -3.99 -26.44
N SER A 830 -5.80 -3.14 -26.81
CA SER A 830 -6.13 -2.92 -28.24
C SER A 830 -5.05 -2.20 -29.02
N LYS A 831 -4.02 -1.62 -28.37
CA LYS A 831 -2.89 -0.97 -29.04
C LYS A 831 -1.66 -1.87 -29.14
N ASP A 832 -1.58 -2.91 -28.29
CA ASP A 832 -0.47 -3.84 -28.31
C ASP A 832 -0.53 -4.76 -29.55
N PRO A 833 0.52 -4.78 -30.40
CA PRO A 833 0.56 -5.65 -31.57
C PRO A 833 0.48 -7.12 -31.25
N THR A 834 1.11 -7.58 -30.17
CA THR A 834 1.13 -8.99 -29.75
C THR A 834 -0.25 -9.46 -29.31
N THR A 835 -0.96 -8.63 -28.60
CA THR A 835 -2.37 -8.91 -28.23
C THR A 835 -3.28 -9.00 -29.46
N LYS A 836 -3.13 -8.09 -30.42
CA LYS A 836 -3.91 -8.13 -31.68
C LYS A 836 -3.68 -9.41 -32.46
N ASP A 837 -2.43 -9.81 -32.62
CA ASP A 837 -2.06 -11.03 -33.34
C ASP A 837 -2.59 -12.27 -32.59
N GLY A 838 -2.49 -12.27 -31.26
CA GLY A 838 -3.03 -13.33 -30.41
C GLY A 838 -4.54 -13.48 -30.49
N ILE A 839 -5.29 -12.36 -30.50
CA ILE A 839 -6.77 -12.40 -30.67
C ILE A 839 -7.14 -12.92 -32.07
N ALA A 840 -6.44 -12.46 -33.11
CA ALA A 840 -6.69 -12.92 -34.47
C ALA A 840 -6.44 -14.43 -34.58
N TRP A 841 -5.34 -14.92 -34.00
CA TRP A 841 -5.02 -16.33 -33.92
C TRP A 841 -6.09 -17.12 -33.12
N ALA A 842 -6.55 -16.62 -32.00
CA ALA A 842 -7.58 -17.27 -31.21
C ALA A 842 -8.91 -17.36 -31.96
N LYS A 843 -9.36 -16.27 -32.60
CA LYS A 843 -10.56 -16.26 -33.44
C LYS A 843 -10.50 -17.29 -34.55
N GLN A 844 -9.37 -17.37 -35.23
CA GLN A 844 -9.19 -18.34 -36.33
C GLN A 844 -9.34 -19.78 -35.84
N ASN A 845 -8.66 -20.15 -34.75
CA ASN A 845 -8.65 -21.52 -34.24
C ASN A 845 -10.01 -21.96 -33.67
N ILE A 846 -10.68 -21.06 -32.96
CA ILE A 846 -12.02 -21.31 -32.42
C ILE A 846 -13.04 -21.44 -33.57
N SER A 847 -12.96 -20.61 -34.62
CA SER A 847 -13.89 -20.65 -35.75
C SER A 847 -13.81 -21.97 -36.52
N VAL A 848 -12.60 -22.57 -36.62
CA VAL A 848 -12.40 -23.88 -37.26
C VAL A 848 -13.24 -24.99 -36.60
N ILE A 849 -13.44 -24.95 -35.29
CA ILE A 849 -14.23 -25.95 -34.53
C ILE A 849 -15.72 -25.86 -34.88
N PHE A 850 -16.20 -24.66 -35.21
CA PHE A 850 -17.61 -24.47 -35.58
C PHE A 850 -17.86 -24.61 -37.09
N SER A 851 -16.83 -24.48 -37.94
CA SER A 851 -16.94 -24.57 -39.39
C SER A 851 -16.85 -26.00 -39.90
N ASN A 852 -16.28 -26.95 -39.16
CA ASN A 852 -16.19 -28.35 -39.50
C ASN A 852 -17.44 -29.07 -38.95
N ASN A 853 -18.55 -29.00 -39.69
CA ASN A 853 -19.74 -29.86 -39.54
C ASN A 853 -19.65 -31.07 -40.42
#